data_784076e46d5087562ad4d6fa33c963e6
#
_entry.id   784076e46d5087562ad4d6fa33c963e6
#
_cell.length_a   1.000
_cell.length_b   1.000
_cell.length_c   1.000
_cell.angle_alpha   90.00
_cell.angle_beta   90.00
_cell.angle_gamma   90.00
#
_symmetry.space_group_name_H-M   'P 1'
#
loop_
_entity.id
_entity.type
_entity.pdbx_description
1 polymer ?
#
loop_
_entity_poly.entity_id
_entity_poly.type
_entity_poly.pdbx_seq_one_letter_code
_entity_poly.pdbx_strand_id
1 'polypeptide(L)'
;MSSQNNGQGIDGAPAQQIIESPWLFPAAEVAAALGTDPAAGLDAGEVRAHRDRYGPNLLAEAPKIPAWRRILRLLSDRLTIVLIIAAVVSAVVSREWETPVVILLVIILNTALNYVQEQRAENSLEALRSASAANCRVLRSGSTATVERAELVPGDVVLLEAGDSVPADGRLVEAVRLQVAEAALTGESKPTNKVLAPLSDPQLPVADRTNLLFMDTDVTRGRAVLLVTGTGMNTQIGTIAHLLGSTMEEKTTLQRSIDQLARVLTYIAFAVVAVVFVLGLLRGDSWEDLFLTAVSLAVATIPEGLTAVVAFTLAMGASRLAARGAIIKQLAAVETLGSTSQICTDKTGTLTLNQMTVRRLYSPSGRRFRVTGNGYSTDGKILSPDGQSAPMPSEAFLAMALCNDASVEDGRLTGDPTEGALVVLAEKGGIDVAGARSTHRRLAEVPFDSDYKFMATFNRSDDAGTSVTCNVKGAPGVVLDRSAFLQTPDGPVPLDAEERARISRDVESLANAGLRTMAVAGRLLDAQLPSSPEALFAEASNLVLYAVVGILDPPRQEAGEAVASARAAGISVHMITGDHLVTASAIARDLGIEGRAAAGTALDAMDDWELRNEAPQLGVLARVSPEHKIRFVKALQADGYVVAMTGDGVNDAPALKRADIGIAMGITGTDVSKGAAKMILTDDNFATIVAAVREGRGIYDNILKFVRFQLTTAWGFVLIFLAAATFGFAGGAPFTALQILWVNIIMDGPPALALGVDRTDPEVMKRPPRPVGEPLLTGRRIAVLAVLGIVMAVGTCTVLVNAPRWFPESAGSTEFATTMAFTTFVFYQVFNLLNVRSETGSVFTLLTFTNRAIWVSLIAVVVLQVLVVQLSIFGDIFDTVPLTSPQWFLCIAVGATVVVASELGKAVQRLAARRRRADTGTAATTGEARVSRVSTAHQGEGL
;
A
#
# COMPACT_ATOMS: atom_id res chain seq x y z
N MET A 1 49.96 47.97 31.58
CA MET A 1 48.57 48.39 31.81
C MET A 1 47.66 47.29 31.39
N SER A 2 46.96 46.75 32.33
CA SER A 2 46.14 45.56 32.38
C SER A 2 44.99 45.52 31.38
N SER A 3 44.93 44.45 30.61
CA SER A 3 43.75 44.04 29.88
C SER A 3 42.84 43.24 30.86
N GLN A 4 41.77 43.84 31.28
CA GLN A 4 40.68 43.14 31.94
C GLN A 4 39.85 42.40 30.92
N ASN A 5 39.84 41.08 31.04
CA ASN A 5 39.02 40.15 30.33
C ASN A 5 37.65 40.17 31.07
N ASN A 6 36.61 40.81 30.44
CA ASN A 6 35.24 40.75 30.93
C ASN A 6 34.58 39.48 30.39
N GLY A 7 34.66 38.41 31.16
CA GLY A 7 33.74 37.30 31.05
C GLY A 7 32.37 37.71 31.60
N GLN A 8 31.51 38.27 30.76
CA GLN A 8 30.09 38.38 31.10
C GLN A 8 29.40 37.04 30.85
N GLY A 9 29.19 36.29 31.91
CA GLY A 9 28.19 35.25 31.94
C GLY A 9 26.81 35.85 31.65
N ILE A 10 26.04 35.19 30.78
CA ILE A 10 24.66 35.57 30.46
C ILE A 10 23.78 35.04 31.63
N ASP A 11 23.97 35.53 32.81
CA ASP A 11 23.08 35.25 33.98
C ASP A 11 21.92 36.26 33.91
N GLY A 12 20.71 35.74 33.54
CA GLY A 12 19.43 36.44 33.65
C GLY A 12 18.67 36.77 32.40
N ALA A 13 18.82 35.98 31.33
CA ALA A 13 17.93 36.11 30.17
C ALA A 13 16.48 35.74 30.58
N PRO A 14 15.44 36.51 30.16
CA PRO A 14 14.05 36.16 30.46
C PRO A 14 13.68 34.80 29.83
N ALA A 15 12.92 33.98 30.57
CA ALA A 15 12.56 32.58 30.15
C ALA A 15 12.03 32.51 28.72
N GLN A 16 11.35 33.52 28.24
CA GLN A 16 10.85 33.59 26.87
C GLN A 16 11.97 33.69 25.83
N GLN A 17 13.04 34.41 26.11
CA GLN A 17 14.19 34.51 25.19
C GLN A 17 14.95 33.18 25.12
N ILE A 18 15.03 32.44 26.23
CA ILE A 18 15.66 31.11 26.27
C ILE A 18 14.86 30.12 25.42
N ILE A 19 13.53 30.17 25.46
CA ILE A 19 12.66 29.29 24.69
C ILE A 19 12.70 29.62 23.17
N GLU A 20 12.81 30.92 22.83
CA GLU A 20 12.85 31.38 21.42
C GLU A 20 14.21 31.10 20.75
N SER A 21 15.29 31.00 21.52
CA SER A 21 16.65 30.77 21.00
C SER A 21 17.40 29.68 21.77
N PRO A 22 16.86 28.46 21.86
CA PRO A 22 17.36 27.41 22.74
C PRO A 22 18.76 26.91 22.40
N TRP A 23 19.27 27.19 21.19
CA TRP A 23 20.62 26.80 20.77
C TRP A 23 21.73 27.60 21.44
N LEU A 24 21.40 28.78 21.97
CA LEU A 24 22.36 29.66 22.63
C LEU A 24 22.66 29.25 24.08
N PHE A 25 21.78 28.45 24.68
CA PHE A 25 21.80 28.15 26.10
C PHE A 25 22.13 26.69 26.40
N PRO A 26 22.71 26.39 27.57
CA PRO A 26 22.84 25.00 28.05
C PRO A 26 21.49 24.32 28.16
N ALA A 27 21.44 23.00 27.90
CA ALA A 27 20.18 22.26 27.95
C ALA A 27 19.47 22.34 29.32
N ALA A 28 20.24 22.44 30.42
CA ALA A 28 19.68 22.58 31.77
C ALA A 28 18.94 23.92 31.96
N GLU A 29 19.41 25.02 31.40
CA GLU A 29 18.74 26.33 31.47
C GLU A 29 17.46 26.33 30.61
N VAL A 30 17.49 25.69 29.44
CA VAL A 30 16.28 25.50 28.60
C VAL A 30 15.23 24.65 29.32
N ALA A 31 15.66 23.60 30.02
CA ALA A 31 14.77 22.76 30.82
C ALA A 31 14.15 23.53 31.99
N ALA A 32 14.94 24.31 32.69
CA ALA A 32 14.45 25.18 33.79
C ALA A 32 13.44 26.23 33.29
N ALA A 33 13.67 26.82 32.08
CA ALA A 33 12.76 27.79 31.47
C ALA A 33 11.42 27.16 31.06
N LEU A 34 11.41 25.85 30.76
CA LEU A 34 10.21 25.08 30.42
C LEU A 34 9.56 24.43 31.65
N GLY A 35 10.18 24.53 32.82
CA GLY A 35 9.69 23.92 34.06
C GLY A 35 9.83 22.40 34.09
N THR A 36 10.76 21.82 33.32
CA THR A 36 10.92 20.36 33.20
C THR A 36 12.21 19.89 33.85
N ASP A 37 12.14 18.79 34.60
CA ASP A 37 13.35 18.03 34.98
C ASP A 37 13.65 16.99 33.88
N PRO A 38 14.78 17.10 33.16
CA PRO A 38 15.11 16.14 32.12
C PRO A 38 15.24 14.70 32.56
N ALA A 39 15.47 14.43 33.88
CA ALA A 39 15.60 13.08 34.43
C ALA A 39 14.25 12.44 34.77
N ALA A 40 13.24 13.26 35.11
CA ALA A 40 11.92 12.78 35.49
C ALA A 40 10.86 13.00 34.39
N GLY A 41 11.04 14.02 33.52
CA GLY A 41 10.02 14.49 32.57
C GLY A 41 8.83 15.16 33.28
N LEU A 42 7.88 15.63 32.48
CA LEU A 42 6.66 16.29 32.97
C LEU A 42 5.70 15.29 33.66
N ASP A 43 4.96 15.79 34.66
CA ASP A 43 3.84 15.03 35.20
C ASP A 43 2.54 15.22 34.40
N ALA A 44 1.49 14.42 34.71
CA ALA A 44 0.23 14.44 33.96
C ALA A 44 -0.55 15.77 34.16
N GLY A 45 -0.31 16.53 35.21
CA GLY A 45 -0.91 17.86 35.47
C GLY A 45 -0.22 18.91 34.61
N GLU A 46 1.11 18.88 34.58
CA GLU A 46 1.95 19.79 33.78
C GLU A 46 1.71 19.59 32.30
N VAL A 47 1.62 18.34 31.80
CA VAL A 47 1.29 18.03 30.42
C VAL A 47 -0.04 18.66 30.01
N ARG A 48 -1.07 18.56 30.87
CA ARG A 48 -2.38 19.20 30.59
C ARG A 48 -2.26 20.72 30.53
N ALA A 49 -1.57 21.34 31.47
CA ALA A 49 -1.36 22.78 31.49
C ALA A 49 -0.60 23.28 30.27
N HIS A 50 0.43 22.53 29.83
CA HIS A 50 1.19 22.86 28.64
C HIS A 50 0.35 22.65 27.37
N ARG A 51 -0.48 21.59 27.31
CA ARG A 51 -1.40 21.36 26.17
C ARG A 51 -2.45 22.47 26.05
N ASP A 52 -2.99 22.94 27.15
CA ASP A 52 -3.95 24.07 27.15
C ASP A 52 -3.29 25.37 26.71
N ARG A 53 -2.00 25.56 27.03
CA ARG A 53 -1.23 26.76 26.68
C ARG A 53 -0.71 26.75 25.23
N TYR A 54 -0.17 25.64 24.75
CA TYR A 54 0.55 25.57 23.48
C TYR A 54 -0.25 24.84 22.37
N GLY A 55 -1.33 24.16 22.72
CA GLY A 55 -2.12 23.33 21.80
C GLY A 55 -1.48 21.99 21.46
N PRO A 56 -2.11 21.18 20.60
CA PRO A 56 -1.59 19.90 20.14
C PRO A 56 -0.43 20.09 19.16
N ASN A 57 0.46 19.09 19.09
CA ASN A 57 1.57 19.04 18.15
C ASN A 57 1.09 18.62 16.74
N LEU A 58 0.31 19.48 16.11
CA LEU A 58 -0.24 19.31 14.78
C LEU A 58 0.08 20.52 13.91
N LEU A 59 0.46 20.29 12.67
CA LEU A 59 0.50 21.34 11.67
C LEU A 59 -0.93 21.78 11.35
N ALA A 60 -1.14 23.09 11.19
CA ALA A 60 -2.46 23.62 10.85
C ALA A 60 -2.93 22.99 9.54
N GLU A 61 -4.01 22.22 9.61
CA GLU A 61 -4.73 21.82 8.40
C GLU A 61 -5.28 23.05 7.71
N ALA A 62 -5.34 23.01 6.36
CA ALA A 62 -6.05 24.05 5.63
C ALA A 62 -7.47 24.22 6.21
N PRO A 63 -7.92 25.44 6.49
CA PRO A 63 -9.20 25.65 7.14
C PRO A 63 -10.31 24.97 6.35
N LYS A 64 -11.10 24.14 7.01
CA LYS A 64 -12.23 23.43 6.37
C LYS A 64 -13.09 24.47 5.66
N ILE A 65 -13.26 24.31 4.37
CA ILE A 65 -14.07 25.24 3.56
C ILE A 65 -15.49 25.23 4.11
N PRO A 66 -16.03 26.35 4.59
CA PRO A 66 -17.38 26.38 5.16
C PRO A 66 -18.42 25.97 4.10
N ALA A 67 -19.49 25.29 4.54
CA ALA A 67 -20.49 24.67 3.67
C ALA A 67 -21.04 25.66 2.61
N TRP A 68 -21.28 26.93 2.98
CA TRP A 68 -21.76 27.94 2.05
C TRP A 68 -20.77 28.25 0.91
N ARG A 69 -19.46 28.27 1.18
CA ARG A 69 -18.43 28.44 0.12
C ARG A 69 -18.33 27.22 -0.79
N ARG A 70 -18.55 26.02 -0.27
CA ARG A 70 -18.63 24.79 -1.09
C ARG A 70 -19.85 24.87 -2.01
N ILE A 71 -21.00 25.18 -1.48
CA ILE A 71 -22.23 25.37 -2.26
C ILE A 71 -22.02 26.45 -3.33
N LEU A 72 -21.41 27.57 -2.98
CA LEU A 72 -21.11 28.63 -3.96
C LEU A 72 -20.15 28.16 -5.05
N ARG A 73 -19.15 27.33 -4.71
CA ARG A 73 -18.23 26.72 -5.69
C ARG A 73 -18.97 25.77 -6.62
N LEU A 74 -19.88 24.95 -6.11
CA LEU A 74 -20.73 24.04 -6.91
C LEU A 74 -21.68 24.83 -7.81
N LEU A 75 -22.26 25.92 -7.33
CA LEU A 75 -23.08 26.83 -8.14
C LEU A 75 -22.26 27.59 -9.19
N SER A 76 -20.97 27.76 -8.98
CA SER A 76 -20.06 28.43 -9.93
C SER A 76 -19.48 27.45 -10.95
N ASP A 77 -19.90 26.19 -10.97
CA ASP A 77 -19.51 25.23 -12.00
C ASP A 77 -20.10 25.66 -13.36
N ARG A 78 -19.32 25.39 -14.42
CA ARG A 78 -19.63 25.90 -15.78
C ARG A 78 -21.02 25.53 -16.26
N LEU A 79 -21.47 24.31 -15.95
CA LEU A 79 -22.76 23.82 -16.36
C LEU A 79 -23.87 24.45 -15.55
N THR A 80 -23.72 24.56 -14.23
CA THR A 80 -24.66 25.24 -13.35
C THR A 80 -24.85 26.70 -13.78
N ILE A 81 -23.79 27.39 -14.20
CA ILE A 81 -23.87 28.76 -14.77
C ILE A 81 -24.71 28.75 -16.06
N VAL A 82 -24.49 27.78 -16.96
CA VAL A 82 -25.27 27.64 -18.19
C VAL A 82 -26.76 27.43 -17.87
N LEU A 83 -27.07 26.59 -16.88
CA LEU A 83 -28.45 26.36 -16.42
C LEU A 83 -29.07 27.62 -15.78
N ILE A 84 -28.31 28.37 -14.99
CA ILE A 84 -28.77 29.64 -14.41
C ILE A 84 -29.08 30.65 -15.52
N ILE A 85 -28.18 30.75 -16.52
CA ILE A 85 -28.41 31.62 -17.68
C ILE A 85 -29.68 31.17 -18.41
N ALA A 86 -29.85 29.86 -18.62
CA ALA A 86 -31.02 29.29 -19.27
C ALA A 86 -32.31 29.61 -18.50
N ALA A 87 -32.30 29.46 -17.18
CA ALA A 87 -33.44 29.81 -16.33
C ALA A 87 -33.79 31.31 -16.44
N VAL A 88 -32.79 32.19 -16.41
CA VAL A 88 -32.98 33.63 -16.54
C VAL A 88 -33.52 34.01 -17.92
N VAL A 89 -32.92 33.43 -19.00
CA VAL A 89 -33.40 33.69 -20.38
C VAL A 89 -34.83 33.19 -20.55
N SER A 90 -35.16 31.98 -20.09
CA SER A 90 -36.51 31.42 -20.13
C SER A 90 -37.50 32.33 -19.37
N ALA A 91 -37.19 32.81 -18.16
CA ALA A 91 -38.05 33.71 -17.39
C ALA A 91 -38.30 35.04 -18.08
N VAL A 92 -37.30 35.57 -18.77
CA VAL A 92 -37.39 36.88 -19.44
C VAL A 92 -38.13 36.81 -20.78
N VAL A 93 -37.90 35.71 -21.52
CA VAL A 93 -38.35 35.57 -22.89
C VAL A 93 -39.73 34.94 -22.99
N SER A 94 -39.92 33.74 -22.38
CA SER A 94 -41.21 33.03 -22.45
C SER A 94 -42.29 33.62 -21.56
N ARG A 95 -41.93 34.45 -20.56
CA ARG A 95 -42.85 34.99 -19.52
C ARG A 95 -43.65 33.92 -18.76
N GLU A 96 -43.28 32.66 -18.91
CA GLU A 96 -43.79 31.51 -18.19
C GLU A 96 -42.89 31.19 -17.01
N TRP A 97 -43.48 31.07 -15.81
CA TRP A 97 -42.67 30.80 -14.59
C TRP A 97 -42.39 29.30 -14.32
N GLU A 98 -43.11 28.43 -15.04
CA GLU A 98 -43.01 27.00 -14.84
C GLU A 98 -41.60 26.47 -15.16
N THR A 99 -41.08 26.72 -16.37
CA THR A 99 -39.77 26.27 -16.81
C THR A 99 -38.60 26.82 -15.97
N PRO A 100 -38.52 28.13 -15.66
CA PRO A 100 -37.47 28.66 -14.77
C PRO A 100 -37.48 28.06 -13.37
N VAL A 101 -38.67 27.87 -12.75
CA VAL A 101 -38.82 27.31 -11.41
C VAL A 101 -38.30 25.85 -11.40
N VAL A 102 -38.61 25.15 -12.43
CA VAL A 102 -38.18 23.77 -12.61
C VAL A 102 -36.66 23.68 -12.78
N ILE A 103 -36.04 24.48 -13.64
CA ILE A 103 -34.59 24.54 -13.80
C ILE A 103 -33.92 24.88 -12.45
N LEU A 104 -34.49 25.81 -11.68
CA LEU A 104 -33.98 26.17 -10.36
C LEU A 104 -34.04 25.01 -9.38
N LEU A 105 -35.15 24.25 -9.33
CA LEU A 105 -35.32 23.07 -8.47
C LEU A 105 -34.30 22.02 -8.83
N VAL A 106 -34.02 21.85 -10.07
CA VAL A 106 -32.98 20.96 -10.60
C VAL A 106 -31.59 21.38 -10.14
N ILE A 107 -31.22 22.66 -10.27
CA ILE A 107 -29.94 23.19 -9.80
C ILE A 107 -29.80 22.92 -8.31
N ILE A 108 -30.84 23.14 -7.52
CA ILE A 108 -30.84 22.86 -6.08
C ILE A 108 -30.62 21.37 -5.80
N LEU A 109 -31.36 20.51 -6.49
CA LEU A 109 -31.24 19.04 -6.29
C LEU A 109 -29.88 18.53 -6.71
N ASN A 110 -29.35 18.95 -7.86
CA ASN A 110 -28.02 18.56 -8.33
C ASN A 110 -26.91 19.06 -7.38
N THR A 111 -27.00 20.32 -6.94
CA THR A 111 -26.05 20.89 -5.98
C THR A 111 -26.08 20.13 -4.65
N ALA A 112 -27.28 19.78 -4.15
CA ALA A 112 -27.42 19.00 -2.93
C ALA A 112 -26.83 17.58 -3.07
N LEU A 113 -27.08 16.92 -4.20
CA LEU A 113 -26.55 15.59 -4.46
C LEU A 113 -25.01 15.59 -4.54
N ASN A 114 -24.45 16.53 -5.31
CA ASN A 114 -23.01 16.70 -5.44
C ASN A 114 -22.35 17.03 -4.08
N TYR A 115 -22.97 17.88 -3.27
CA TYR A 115 -22.52 18.21 -1.92
C TYR A 115 -22.46 16.95 -1.02
N VAL A 116 -23.51 16.12 -1.03
CA VAL A 116 -23.56 14.88 -0.24
C VAL A 116 -22.51 13.87 -0.72
N GLN A 117 -22.29 13.75 -2.03
CA GLN A 117 -21.27 12.86 -2.60
C GLN A 117 -19.85 13.31 -2.21
N GLU A 118 -19.55 14.62 -2.35
CA GLU A 118 -18.26 15.22 -1.97
C GLU A 118 -18.00 15.02 -0.47
N GLN A 119 -19.00 15.26 0.37
CA GLN A 119 -18.89 15.07 1.83
C GLN A 119 -18.61 13.61 2.22
N ARG A 120 -19.27 12.64 1.57
CA ARG A 120 -19.01 11.21 1.82
C ARG A 120 -17.60 10.80 1.43
N ALA A 121 -17.09 11.28 0.31
CA ALA A 121 -15.73 11.03 -0.12
C ALA A 121 -14.71 11.60 0.88
N GLU A 122 -14.92 12.83 1.34
CA GLU A 122 -14.06 13.53 2.30
C GLU A 122 -14.03 12.83 3.67
N ASN A 123 -15.19 12.44 4.21
CA ASN A 123 -15.29 11.71 5.48
C ASN A 123 -14.54 10.36 5.43
N SER A 124 -14.59 9.68 4.28
CA SER A 124 -13.84 8.42 4.08
C SER A 124 -12.34 8.64 4.07
N LEU A 125 -11.86 9.79 3.55
CA LEU A 125 -10.45 10.18 3.56
C LEU A 125 -9.95 10.56 4.95
N GLU A 126 -10.76 11.32 5.71
CA GLU A 126 -10.42 11.72 7.08
C GLU A 126 -10.24 10.51 8.01
N ALA A 127 -11.10 9.49 7.88
CA ALA A 127 -10.97 8.24 8.61
C ALA A 127 -9.68 7.45 8.27
N LEU A 128 -9.16 7.58 7.04
CA LEU A 128 -7.89 6.96 6.64
C LEU A 128 -6.68 7.70 7.20
N ARG A 129 -6.73 9.04 7.25
CA ARG A 129 -5.63 9.86 7.81
C ARG A 129 -5.45 9.59 9.30
N SER A 130 -6.54 9.45 10.06
CA SER A 130 -6.49 9.14 11.50
C SER A 130 -5.91 7.75 11.81
N ALA A 131 -6.04 6.78 10.92
CA ALA A 131 -5.47 5.45 11.09
C ALA A 131 -3.94 5.37 10.93
N SER A 132 -3.27 6.46 10.52
CA SER A 132 -1.82 6.54 10.28
C SER A 132 -1.10 7.40 11.33
N ALA A 133 -1.66 7.58 12.53
CA ALA A 133 -1.03 8.36 13.60
C ALA A 133 0.32 7.76 14.01
N ALA A 134 1.37 8.59 14.05
CA ALA A 134 2.71 8.20 14.49
C ALA A 134 2.81 8.32 16.02
N ASN A 135 3.47 7.34 16.65
CA ASN A 135 3.75 7.33 18.08
C ASN A 135 5.20 7.72 18.35
N CYS A 136 5.48 8.20 19.56
CA CYS A 136 6.83 8.48 20.03
C CYS A 136 7.02 8.05 21.49
N ARG A 137 8.28 7.82 21.90
CA ARG A 137 8.65 7.43 23.26
C ARG A 137 9.03 8.67 24.05
N VAL A 138 8.35 8.89 25.17
CA VAL A 138 8.58 10.02 26.08
C VAL A 138 8.92 9.53 27.47
N LEU A 139 9.70 10.32 28.20
CA LEU A 139 9.91 10.16 29.61
C LEU A 139 8.94 11.10 30.34
N ARG A 140 7.99 10.54 31.08
CA ARG A 140 7.03 11.30 31.91
C ARG A 140 6.93 10.66 33.30
N SER A 141 6.93 11.47 34.32
CA SER A 141 6.89 11.00 35.73
C SER A 141 7.94 9.91 36.07
N GLY A 142 9.15 10.03 35.52
CA GLY A 142 10.26 9.08 35.74
C GLY A 142 10.13 7.73 35.00
N SER A 143 9.12 7.55 34.18
CA SER A 143 8.89 6.31 33.40
C SER A 143 8.77 6.58 31.91
N THR A 144 9.25 5.64 31.10
CA THR A 144 9.09 5.70 29.64
C THR A 144 7.67 5.30 29.25
N ALA A 145 6.99 6.16 28.49
CA ALA A 145 5.67 5.92 27.94
C ALA A 145 5.67 6.12 26.42
N THR A 146 4.79 5.41 25.71
CA THR A 146 4.53 5.64 24.29
C THR A 146 3.26 6.48 24.17
N VAL A 147 3.38 7.64 23.49
CA VAL A 147 2.29 8.58 23.29
C VAL A 147 2.13 8.89 21.79
N GLU A 148 0.95 9.35 21.40
CA GLU A 148 0.77 9.86 20.04
C GLU A 148 1.59 11.15 19.85
N ARG A 149 2.22 11.30 18.67
CA ARG A 149 2.99 12.51 18.34
C ARG A 149 2.19 13.80 18.54
N ALA A 150 0.89 13.77 18.27
CA ALA A 150 -0.03 14.89 18.46
C ALA A 150 -0.18 15.33 19.94
N GLU A 151 0.17 14.47 20.89
CA GLU A 151 0.06 14.73 22.32
C GLU A 151 1.31 15.36 22.95
N LEU A 152 2.39 15.54 22.15
CA LEU A 152 3.60 16.20 22.61
C LEU A 152 3.36 17.67 22.92
N VAL A 153 4.01 18.11 23.97
CA VAL A 153 3.99 19.51 24.41
C VAL A 153 5.43 20.03 24.63
N PRO A 154 5.69 21.34 24.53
CA PRO A 154 6.97 21.91 24.94
C PRO A 154 7.27 21.54 26.41
N GLY A 155 8.50 21.07 26.68
CA GLY A 155 8.91 20.49 27.95
C GLY A 155 8.90 18.97 28.01
N ASP A 156 8.26 18.26 27.08
CA ASP A 156 8.39 16.80 27.02
C ASP A 156 9.84 16.37 26.73
N VAL A 157 10.22 15.24 27.31
CA VAL A 157 11.52 14.59 27.10
C VAL A 157 11.32 13.39 26.18
N VAL A 158 11.81 13.47 24.95
CA VAL A 158 11.63 12.42 23.92
C VAL A 158 12.90 11.59 23.79
N LEU A 159 12.75 10.27 23.74
CA LEU A 159 13.83 9.31 23.53
C LEU A 159 13.88 8.91 22.05
N LEU A 160 15.03 9.15 21.40
CA LEU A 160 15.24 8.90 19.98
C LEU A 160 16.40 7.95 19.74
N GLU A 161 16.27 7.10 18.74
CA GLU A 161 17.32 6.22 18.24
C GLU A 161 17.36 6.17 16.70
N ALA A 162 18.38 5.56 16.15
CA ALA A 162 18.51 5.43 14.70
C ALA A 162 17.28 4.75 14.09
N GLY A 163 16.65 5.42 13.13
CA GLY A 163 15.40 5.01 12.49
C GLY A 163 14.15 5.75 12.96
N ASP A 164 14.25 6.53 14.03
CA ASP A 164 13.14 7.38 14.48
C ASP A 164 13.09 8.68 13.66
N SER A 165 11.90 9.17 13.39
CA SER A 165 11.68 10.54 12.92
C SER A 165 11.47 11.46 14.10
N VAL A 166 12.11 12.62 14.07
CA VAL A 166 12.02 13.62 15.13
C VAL A 166 10.59 14.18 15.19
N PRO A 167 9.88 14.02 16.32
CA PRO A 167 8.44 14.31 16.37
C PRO A 167 8.11 15.80 16.58
N ALA A 168 9.07 16.61 17.05
CA ALA A 168 8.91 18.03 17.35
C ALA A 168 10.28 18.72 17.36
N ASP A 169 10.33 20.05 17.29
CA ASP A 169 11.58 20.79 17.44
C ASP A 169 12.05 20.76 18.91
N GLY A 170 13.34 20.56 19.12
CA GLY A 170 13.86 20.50 20.48
C GLY A 170 15.35 20.69 20.62
N ARG A 171 15.76 20.87 21.89
CA ARG A 171 17.14 20.99 22.34
C ARG A 171 17.68 19.63 22.79
N LEU A 172 18.84 19.24 22.27
CA LEU A 172 19.53 18.03 22.70
C LEU A 172 19.98 18.11 24.17
N VAL A 173 19.59 17.14 24.97
CA VAL A 173 20.03 16.94 26.36
C VAL A 173 21.17 15.93 26.39
N GLU A 174 21.01 14.82 25.69
CA GLU A 174 22.01 13.77 25.52
C GLU A 174 22.13 13.37 24.05
N ALA A 175 23.33 13.02 23.61
CA ALA A 175 23.59 12.51 22.27
C ALA A 175 24.77 11.55 22.26
N VAL A 176 24.61 10.36 21.66
CA VAL A 176 25.69 9.37 21.51
C VAL A 176 25.86 9.06 20.03
N ARG A 177 26.94 9.55 19.43
CA ARG A 177 27.27 9.39 17.98
C ARG A 177 26.09 9.73 17.07
N LEU A 178 25.37 10.80 17.40
CA LEU A 178 24.12 11.18 16.74
C LEU A 178 24.38 11.80 15.35
N GLN A 179 23.73 11.26 14.33
CA GLN A 179 23.64 11.82 12.99
C GLN A 179 22.19 11.93 12.56
N VAL A 180 21.82 13.05 11.91
CA VAL A 180 20.44 13.34 11.51
C VAL A 180 20.42 13.82 10.06
N ALA A 181 19.50 13.27 9.27
CA ALA A 181 19.25 13.72 7.91
C ALA A 181 18.27 14.91 7.94
N GLU A 182 18.76 16.08 7.58
CA GLU A 182 18.00 17.34 7.61
C GLU A 182 17.73 17.90 6.22
N ALA A 183 17.85 17.07 5.18
CA ALA A 183 17.72 17.48 3.78
C ALA A 183 16.41 18.21 3.45
N ALA A 184 15.32 17.87 4.14
CA ALA A 184 14.02 18.50 3.96
C ALA A 184 13.99 19.99 4.38
N LEU A 185 14.85 20.36 5.34
CA LEU A 185 14.97 21.74 5.86
C LEU A 185 16.14 22.50 5.29
N THR A 186 17.28 21.83 5.12
CA THR A 186 18.55 22.48 4.76
C THR A 186 18.92 22.34 3.29
N GLY A 187 18.32 21.39 2.57
CA GLY A 187 18.69 21.01 1.21
C GLY A 187 19.95 20.15 1.12
N GLU A 188 20.68 19.95 2.23
CA GLU A 188 21.92 19.20 2.26
C GLU A 188 21.66 17.68 2.36
N SER A 189 22.16 16.91 1.40
CA SER A 189 21.89 15.46 1.32
C SER A 189 22.67 14.63 2.34
N LYS A 190 23.75 15.16 2.95
CA LYS A 190 24.57 14.43 3.91
C LYS A 190 24.02 14.58 5.33
N PRO A 191 23.92 13.50 6.11
CA PRO A 191 23.55 13.59 7.53
C PRO A 191 24.50 14.49 8.32
N THR A 192 23.91 15.32 9.18
CA THR A 192 24.62 16.28 10.03
C THR A 192 24.98 15.64 11.36
N ASN A 193 26.24 15.78 11.81
CA ASN A 193 26.67 15.41 13.15
C ASN A 193 26.12 16.42 14.17
N LYS A 194 25.52 15.95 15.23
CA LYS A 194 24.94 16.78 16.29
C LYS A 194 25.86 16.89 17.51
N VAL A 195 25.81 18.04 18.18
CA VAL A 195 26.63 18.39 19.35
C VAL A 195 25.74 18.84 20.51
N LEU A 196 26.29 18.82 21.75
CA LEU A 196 25.54 19.24 22.95
C LEU A 196 25.87 20.67 23.38
N ALA A 197 27.04 21.19 22.98
CA ALA A 197 27.52 22.51 23.40
C ALA A 197 26.57 23.63 22.96
N PRO A 198 26.37 24.67 23.77
CA PRO A 198 25.70 25.92 23.34
C PRO A 198 26.43 26.56 22.18
N LEU A 199 25.68 27.17 21.27
CA LEU A 199 26.22 27.93 20.13
C LEU A 199 26.23 29.41 20.48
N SER A 200 27.13 30.18 19.85
CA SER A 200 27.37 31.56 20.28
C SER A 200 26.71 32.63 19.40
N ASP A 201 26.26 32.28 18.20
CA ASP A 201 25.68 33.21 17.26
C ASP A 201 24.14 33.20 17.29
N PRO A 202 23.49 34.33 17.67
CA PRO A 202 22.02 34.43 17.66
C PRO A 202 21.39 34.38 16.27
N GLN A 203 22.15 34.67 15.20
CA GLN A 203 21.64 34.73 13.81
C GLN A 203 22.00 33.48 13.00
N LEU A 204 22.42 32.39 13.63
CA LEU A 204 22.75 31.14 12.96
C LEU A 204 21.61 30.64 12.07
N PRO A 205 21.88 30.34 10.78
CA PRO A 205 20.92 29.62 9.93
C PRO A 205 20.48 28.29 10.55
N VAL A 206 19.29 27.82 10.21
CA VAL A 206 18.72 26.57 10.75
C VAL A 206 19.67 25.38 10.55
N ALA A 207 20.31 25.29 9.37
CA ALA A 207 21.27 24.24 9.03
C ALA A 207 22.49 24.15 9.97
N ASP A 208 22.90 25.28 10.57
CA ASP A 208 24.07 25.36 11.41
C ASP A 208 23.76 25.20 12.92
N ARG A 209 22.48 25.07 13.28
CA ARG A 209 22.05 24.84 14.67
C ARG A 209 22.22 23.37 15.06
N THR A 210 23.45 22.94 15.16
CA THR A 210 23.84 21.54 15.33
C THR A 210 23.48 20.93 16.69
N ASN A 211 23.04 21.72 17.66
CA ASN A 211 22.58 21.28 18.98
C ASN A 211 21.05 21.22 19.13
N LEU A 212 20.33 21.44 18.03
CA LEU A 212 18.87 21.23 17.93
C LEU A 212 18.54 20.05 17.02
N LEU A 213 17.37 19.47 17.24
CA LEU A 213 16.67 18.59 16.29
C LEU A 213 15.39 19.27 15.82
N PHE A 214 15.02 19.01 14.59
CA PHE A 214 13.88 19.63 13.94
C PHE A 214 12.82 18.58 13.56
N MET A 215 11.56 18.93 13.69
CA MET A 215 10.42 18.12 13.33
C MET A 215 10.55 17.60 11.89
N ASP A 216 10.14 16.32 11.67
CA ASP A 216 10.20 15.62 10.37
C ASP A 216 11.61 15.49 9.77
N THR A 217 12.65 15.54 10.59
CA THR A 217 14.00 15.09 10.24
C THR A 217 14.24 13.67 10.79
N ASP A 218 15.19 12.94 10.21
CA ASP A 218 15.34 11.52 10.46
C ASP A 218 16.67 11.19 11.14
N VAL A 219 16.63 10.46 12.27
CA VAL A 219 17.82 9.97 12.97
C VAL A 219 18.43 8.82 12.17
N THR A 220 19.58 9.06 11.54
CA THR A 220 20.27 8.06 10.72
C THR A 220 21.26 7.20 11.51
N ARG A 221 21.79 7.72 12.65
CA ARG A 221 22.72 7.01 13.48
C ARG A 221 22.74 7.53 14.91
N GLY A 222 22.96 6.63 15.87
CA GLY A 222 23.12 6.94 17.28
C GLY A 222 21.81 7.03 18.05
N ARG A 223 21.85 7.64 19.23
CA ARG A 223 20.68 7.84 20.09
C ARG A 223 20.73 9.24 20.72
N ALA A 224 19.58 9.76 21.12
CA ALA A 224 19.45 11.07 21.72
C ALA A 224 18.32 11.13 22.75
N VAL A 225 18.50 12.07 23.70
CA VAL A 225 17.43 12.57 24.54
C VAL A 225 17.14 14.01 24.11
N LEU A 226 15.92 14.27 23.70
CA LEU A 226 15.45 15.54 23.15
C LEU A 226 14.48 16.20 24.12
N LEU A 227 14.74 17.44 24.51
CA LEU A 227 13.79 18.29 25.22
C LEU A 227 13.00 19.09 24.19
N VAL A 228 11.70 18.88 24.10
CA VAL A 228 10.83 19.57 23.14
C VAL A 228 10.74 21.07 23.51
N THR A 229 11.05 21.93 22.54
CA THR A 229 10.98 23.39 22.66
C THR A 229 9.91 24.03 21.79
N GLY A 230 9.54 23.39 20.68
CA GLY A 230 8.54 23.86 19.73
C GLY A 230 7.68 22.73 19.20
N THR A 231 6.35 22.97 19.09
CA THR A 231 5.37 22.00 18.62
C THR A 231 4.47 22.61 17.54
N GLY A 232 3.96 21.79 16.63
CA GLY A 232 2.99 22.17 15.60
C GLY A 232 3.46 23.33 14.72
N MET A 233 2.68 24.38 14.63
CA MET A 233 2.99 25.56 13.82
C MET A 233 4.18 26.39 14.34
N ASN A 234 4.62 26.16 15.57
CA ASN A 234 5.79 26.84 16.16
C ASN A 234 7.11 26.10 15.85
N THR A 235 7.09 25.02 15.08
CA THR A 235 8.28 24.33 14.57
C THR A 235 8.83 25.01 13.30
N GLN A 236 10.06 24.68 12.91
CA GLN A 236 10.63 25.18 11.64
C GLN A 236 9.80 24.72 10.43
N ILE A 237 9.36 23.47 10.42
CA ILE A 237 8.43 22.96 9.40
C ILE A 237 7.09 23.69 9.44
N GLY A 238 6.56 23.96 10.61
CA GLY A 238 5.34 24.76 10.78
C GLY A 238 5.47 26.17 10.18
N THR A 239 6.62 26.81 10.39
CA THR A 239 6.92 28.11 9.81
C THR A 239 6.98 28.06 8.27
N ILE A 240 7.60 27.02 7.70
CA ILE A 240 7.65 26.80 6.25
C ILE A 240 6.23 26.51 5.71
N ALA A 241 5.46 25.69 6.39
CA ALA A 241 4.08 25.38 6.00
C ALA A 241 3.19 26.63 5.97
N HIS A 242 3.38 27.55 6.90
CA HIS A 242 2.69 28.84 6.91
C HIS A 242 3.07 29.71 5.71
N LEU A 243 4.34 29.71 5.30
CA LEU A 243 4.85 30.50 4.15
C LEU A 243 4.41 29.93 2.79
N LEU A 244 4.30 28.60 2.68
CA LEU A 244 3.98 27.93 1.42
C LEU A 244 2.47 27.92 1.10
N GLY A 245 1.61 28.20 2.06
CA GLY A 245 0.16 28.04 1.91
C GLY A 245 -0.25 26.59 1.63
N SER A 246 -1.51 26.34 1.46
CA SER A 246 -2.02 24.99 1.14
C SER A 246 -1.47 24.52 -0.21
N THR A 247 -0.49 23.63 -0.21
CA THR A 247 -0.06 22.90 -1.41
C THR A 247 -1.24 22.07 -1.89
N MET A 248 -1.75 22.36 -3.10
CA MET A 248 -2.81 21.57 -3.72
C MET A 248 -2.32 20.12 -3.87
N GLU A 249 -3.12 19.16 -3.41
CA GLU A 249 -2.83 17.73 -3.65
C GLU A 249 -2.68 17.51 -5.16
N GLU A 250 -1.59 16.87 -5.58
CA GLU A 250 -1.37 16.54 -7.00
C GLU A 250 -2.41 15.52 -7.47
N LYS A 251 -3.08 15.86 -8.58
CA LYS A 251 -4.04 14.95 -9.23
C LYS A 251 -3.34 13.68 -9.72
N THR A 252 -4.01 12.54 -9.52
CA THR A 252 -3.53 11.24 -10.04
C THR A 252 -3.49 11.22 -11.57
N THR A 253 -2.75 10.28 -12.16
CA THR A 253 -2.70 10.07 -13.63
C THR A 253 -4.09 9.76 -14.18
N LEU A 254 -4.87 8.98 -13.45
CA LEU A 254 -6.26 8.65 -13.78
C LEU A 254 -7.15 9.90 -13.74
N GLN A 255 -7.05 10.71 -12.69
CA GLN A 255 -7.80 11.97 -12.59
C GLN A 255 -7.47 12.91 -13.74
N ARG A 256 -6.18 13.02 -14.11
CA ARG A 256 -5.75 13.80 -15.30
C ARG A 256 -6.33 13.27 -16.61
N SER A 257 -6.35 11.94 -16.77
CA SER A 257 -6.95 11.29 -17.95
C SER A 257 -8.46 11.50 -18.02
N ILE A 258 -9.14 11.48 -16.88
CA ILE A 258 -10.58 11.75 -16.76
C ILE A 258 -10.88 13.22 -17.07
N ASP A 259 -10.09 14.15 -16.53
CA ASP A 259 -10.23 15.59 -16.85
C ASP A 259 -10.02 15.87 -18.36
N GLN A 260 -9.10 15.14 -18.99
CA GLN A 260 -8.90 15.22 -20.44
C GLN A 260 -10.09 14.66 -21.20
N LEU A 261 -10.62 13.52 -20.77
CA LEU A 261 -11.82 12.92 -21.37
C LEU A 261 -13.02 13.87 -21.26
N ALA A 262 -13.26 14.42 -20.07
CA ALA A 262 -14.34 15.39 -19.85
C ALA A 262 -14.21 16.61 -20.78
N ARG A 263 -13.01 17.14 -20.97
CA ARG A 263 -12.77 18.25 -21.92
C ARG A 263 -13.10 17.86 -23.37
N VAL A 264 -12.67 16.66 -23.82
CA VAL A 264 -12.98 16.19 -25.17
C VAL A 264 -14.49 16.04 -25.37
N LEU A 265 -15.18 15.46 -24.38
CA LEU A 265 -16.64 15.33 -24.42
C LEU A 265 -17.35 16.70 -24.45
N THR A 266 -16.85 17.67 -23.67
CA THR A 266 -17.38 19.05 -23.70
C THR A 266 -17.23 19.66 -25.10
N TYR A 267 -16.11 19.49 -25.80
CA TYR A 267 -15.95 20.00 -27.16
C TYR A 267 -16.89 19.28 -28.16
N ILE A 268 -17.06 17.97 -28.02
CA ILE A 268 -18.04 17.22 -28.84
C ILE A 268 -19.45 17.72 -28.56
N ALA A 269 -19.81 17.94 -27.29
CA ALA A 269 -21.11 18.48 -26.90
C ALA A 269 -21.36 19.82 -27.58
N PHE A 270 -20.45 20.77 -27.51
CA PHE A 270 -20.58 22.06 -28.17
C PHE A 270 -20.70 21.96 -29.70
N ALA A 271 -19.95 21.05 -30.33
CA ALA A 271 -20.05 20.82 -31.78
C ALA A 271 -21.44 20.30 -32.15
N VAL A 272 -21.96 19.32 -31.39
CA VAL A 272 -23.30 18.75 -31.67
C VAL A 272 -24.41 19.78 -31.42
N VAL A 273 -24.31 20.55 -30.33
CA VAL A 273 -25.23 21.66 -30.02
C VAL A 273 -25.24 22.64 -31.17
N ALA A 274 -24.08 23.04 -31.68
CA ALA A 274 -24.00 23.94 -32.84
C ALA A 274 -24.67 23.36 -34.07
N VAL A 275 -24.47 22.08 -34.38
CA VAL A 275 -25.09 21.38 -35.50
C VAL A 275 -26.62 21.33 -35.33
N VAL A 276 -27.12 20.94 -34.16
CA VAL A 276 -28.58 20.88 -33.89
C VAL A 276 -29.21 22.26 -33.99
N PHE A 277 -28.55 23.29 -33.49
CA PHE A 277 -28.99 24.67 -33.52
C PHE A 277 -29.12 25.17 -35.01
N VAL A 278 -28.09 24.94 -35.82
CA VAL A 278 -28.10 25.31 -37.22
C VAL A 278 -29.17 24.56 -38.01
N LEU A 279 -29.32 23.22 -37.77
CA LEU A 279 -30.39 22.45 -38.40
C LEU A 279 -31.78 22.94 -38.04
N GLY A 280 -32.04 23.35 -36.79
CA GLY A 280 -33.30 23.93 -36.36
C GLY A 280 -33.58 25.28 -37.00
N LEU A 281 -32.55 26.15 -37.09
CA LEU A 281 -32.68 27.43 -37.82
C LEU A 281 -33.05 27.21 -39.29
N LEU A 282 -32.44 26.22 -39.93
CA LEU A 282 -32.76 25.89 -41.34
C LEU A 282 -34.18 25.36 -41.51
N ARG A 283 -34.78 24.76 -40.46
CA ARG A 283 -36.19 24.34 -40.47
C ARG A 283 -37.17 25.47 -40.18
N GLY A 284 -36.70 26.59 -39.61
CA GLY A 284 -37.54 27.72 -39.23
C GLY A 284 -38.10 27.60 -37.82
N ASP A 285 -37.48 26.75 -36.97
CA ASP A 285 -37.86 26.65 -35.55
C ASP A 285 -37.58 27.97 -34.85
N SER A 286 -38.32 28.28 -33.76
CA SER A 286 -38.10 29.49 -32.98
C SER A 286 -36.72 29.48 -32.31
N TRP A 287 -36.06 30.63 -32.20
CA TRP A 287 -34.76 30.69 -31.55
C TRP A 287 -34.87 30.35 -30.06
N GLU A 288 -36.04 30.51 -29.46
CA GLU A 288 -36.36 30.18 -28.06
C GLU A 288 -36.34 28.66 -27.84
N ASP A 289 -37.05 27.91 -28.67
CA ASP A 289 -37.08 26.46 -28.64
C ASP A 289 -35.71 25.87 -28.94
N LEU A 290 -34.97 26.47 -29.89
CA LEU A 290 -33.61 26.05 -30.21
C LEU A 290 -32.65 26.30 -29.06
N PHE A 291 -32.79 27.40 -28.34
CA PHE A 291 -31.95 27.67 -27.16
C PHE A 291 -32.21 26.67 -26.04
N LEU A 292 -33.49 26.40 -25.74
CA LEU A 292 -33.86 25.38 -24.73
C LEU A 292 -33.37 24.00 -25.12
N THR A 293 -33.50 23.61 -26.38
CA THR A 293 -32.99 22.35 -26.91
C THR A 293 -31.45 22.27 -26.82
N ALA A 294 -30.75 23.37 -27.14
CA ALA A 294 -29.31 23.46 -27.04
C ALA A 294 -28.81 23.30 -25.59
N VAL A 295 -29.49 23.97 -24.65
CA VAL A 295 -29.17 23.81 -23.20
C VAL A 295 -29.45 22.39 -22.75
N SER A 296 -30.57 21.80 -23.10
CA SER A 296 -30.96 20.44 -22.77
C SER A 296 -29.92 19.42 -23.25
N LEU A 297 -29.46 19.57 -24.50
CA LEU A 297 -28.46 18.72 -25.11
C LEU A 297 -27.07 18.89 -24.46
N ALA A 298 -26.71 20.14 -24.08
CA ALA A 298 -25.47 20.40 -23.36
C ALA A 298 -25.43 19.66 -22.01
N VAL A 299 -26.56 19.77 -21.25
CA VAL A 299 -26.75 19.02 -20.00
C VAL A 299 -26.70 17.53 -20.20
N ALA A 300 -27.33 17.00 -21.24
CA ALA A 300 -27.35 15.57 -21.56
C ALA A 300 -25.97 14.98 -21.87
N THR A 301 -25.04 15.81 -22.37
CA THR A 301 -23.77 15.32 -22.92
C THR A 301 -22.60 15.43 -21.93
N ILE A 302 -22.67 16.32 -20.94
CA ILE A 302 -21.58 16.57 -20.00
C ILE A 302 -21.71 15.64 -18.80
N PRO A 303 -20.72 14.78 -18.52
CA PRO A 303 -20.77 13.84 -17.40
C PRO A 303 -20.41 14.53 -16.09
N GLU A 304 -21.39 15.08 -15.36
CA GLU A 304 -21.18 15.87 -14.13
C GLU A 304 -20.60 15.04 -12.96
N GLY A 305 -21.09 13.83 -12.77
CA GLY A 305 -20.72 12.97 -11.62
C GLY A 305 -19.35 12.29 -11.72
N LEU A 306 -18.64 12.39 -12.85
CA LEU A 306 -17.48 11.57 -13.16
C LEU A 306 -16.35 11.71 -12.13
N THR A 307 -15.97 12.92 -11.80
CA THR A 307 -14.87 13.21 -10.86
C THR A 307 -15.23 12.78 -9.43
N ALA A 308 -16.46 13.03 -9.01
CA ALA A 308 -16.94 12.69 -7.67
C ALA A 308 -17.02 11.17 -7.46
N VAL A 309 -17.56 10.43 -8.44
CA VAL A 309 -17.66 8.95 -8.36
C VAL A 309 -16.30 8.31 -8.37
N VAL A 310 -15.34 8.84 -9.13
CA VAL A 310 -13.96 8.34 -9.12
C VAL A 310 -13.29 8.57 -7.77
N ALA A 311 -13.39 9.78 -7.21
CA ALA A 311 -12.86 10.08 -5.87
C ALA A 311 -13.50 9.18 -4.81
N PHE A 312 -14.80 8.98 -4.84
CA PHE A 312 -15.52 8.06 -3.97
C PHE A 312 -15.04 6.61 -4.12
N THR A 313 -14.87 6.13 -5.36
CA THR A 313 -14.41 4.77 -5.63
C THR A 313 -12.99 4.52 -5.12
N LEU A 314 -12.08 5.49 -5.29
CA LEU A 314 -10.72 5.45 -4.76
C LEU A 314 -10.71 5.47 -3.23
N ALA A 315 -11.50 6.33 -2.59
CA ALA A 315 -11.61 6.42 -1.14
C ALA A 315 -12.17 5.14 -0.52
N MET A 316 -13.24 4.58 -1.10
CA MET A 316 -13.81 3.30 -0.66
C MET A 316 -12.85 2.13 -0.90
N GLY A 317 -12.07 2.20 -1.98
CA GLY A 317 -11.01 1.24 -2.27
C GLY A 317 -9.91 1.28 -1.21
N ALA A 318 -9.43 2.48 -0.87
CA ALA A 318 -8.44 2.69 0.18
C ALA A 318 -8.95 2.22 1.56
N SER A 319 -10.23 2.47 1.88
CA SER A 319 -10.86 1.95 3.10
C SER A 319 -10.88 0.42 3.14
N ARG A 320 -11.19 -0.25 2.02
CA ARG A 320 -11.14 -1.72 1.94
C ARG A 320 -9.72 -2.26 2.06
N LEU A 321 -8.72 -1.57 1.53
CA LEU A 321 -7.31 -1.92 1.66
C LEU A 321 -6.87 -1.82 3.12
N ALA A 322 -7.22 -0.73 3.80
CA ALA A 322 -6.92 -0.53 5.23
C ALA A 322 -7.55 -1.63 6.11
N ALA A 323 -8.81 -2.00 5.85
CA ALA A 323 -9.47 -3.11 6.54
C ALA A 323 -8.80 -4.49 6.33
N ARG A 324 -7.90 -4.60 5.33
CA ARG A 324 -7.10 -5.80 5.03
C ARG A 324 -5.62 -5.65 5.37
N GLY A 325 -5.27 -4.69 6.20
CA GLY A 325 -3.90 -4.50 6.66
C GLY A 325 -3.01 -3.65 5.74
N ALA A 326 -3.55 -2.99 4.70
CA ALA A 326 -2.80 -2.12 3.80
C ALA A 326 -3.28 -0.67 3.91
N ILE A 327 -2.60 0.16 4.69
CA ILE A 327 -2.93 1.59 4.85
C ILE A 327 -2.31 2.38 3.70
N ILE A 328 -3.14 3.10 2.96
CA ILE A 328 -2.72 3.95 1.84
C ILE A 328 -2.57 5.40 2.32
N LYS A 329 -1.39 5.98 2.16
CA LYS A 329 -1.10 7.38 2.50
C LYS A 329 -1.50 8.36 1.40
N GLN A 330 -1.46 7.93 0.14
CA GLN A 330 -1.78 8.74 -1.04
C GLN A 330 -2.75 7.99 -1.94
N LEU A 331 -3.90 8.56 -2.28
CA LEU A 331 -4.91 7.92 -3.14
C LEU A 331 -4.38 7.52 -4.51
N ALA A 332 -3.40 8.27 -5.04
CA ALA A 332 -2.72 7.91 -6.29
C ALA A 332 -2.08 6.51 -6.26
N ALA A 333 -1.63 6.05 -5.10
CA ALA A 333 -1.03 4.73 -4.95
C ALA A 333 -2.03 3.59 -5.20
N VAL A 334 -3.34 3.80 -4.95
CA VAL A 334 -4.39 2.79 -5.22
C VAL A 334 -4.47 2.46 -6.71
N GLU A 335 -4.39 3.49 -7.57
CA GLU A 335 -4.38 3.32 -9.03
C GLU A 335 -3.11 2.59 -9.48
N THR A 336 -1.97 3.03 -8.97
CA THR A 336 -0.65 2.49 -9.34
C THR A 336 -0.51 1.03 -8.93
N LEU A 337 -1.07 0.63 -7.76
CA LEU A 337 -1.14 -0.77 -7.30
C LEU A 337 -1.74 -1.70 -8.36
N GLY A 338 -2.84 -1.28 -8.98
CA GLY A 338 -3.50 -2.07 -10.03
C GLY A 338 -2.65 -2.29 -11.30
N SER A 339 -1.66 -1.44 -11.52
CA SER A 339 -0.74 -1.48 -12.68
C SER A 339 0.61 -2.11 -12.34
N THR A 340 0.85 -2.51 -11.07
CA THR A 340 2.12 -3.10 -10.63
C THR A 340 2.50 -4.30 -11.48
N SER A 341 3.71 -4.28 -12.03
CA SER A 341 4.28 -5.32 -12.87
C SER A 341 5.53 -5.97 -12.27
N GLN A 342 6.21 -5.27 -11.35
CA GLN A 342 7.39 -5.77 -10.64
C GLN A 342 7.23 -5.50 -9.14
N ILE A 343 7.54 -6.48 -8.30
CA ILE A 343 7.58 -6.32 -6.84
C ILE A 343 9.00 -6.63 -6.37
N CYS A 344 9.71 -5.60 -5.92
CA CYS A 344 11.00 -5.70 -5.26
C CYS A 344 10.73 -5.80 -3.76
N THR A 345 11.10 -6.90 -3.13
CA THR A 345 10.80 -7.14 -1.72
C THR A 345 12.05 -7.44 -0.92
N ASP A 346 12.18 -6.83 0.25
CA ASP A 346 13.16 -7.29 1.22
C ASP A 346 12.80 -8.70 1.70
N LYS A 347 13.81 -9.47 2.06
CA LYS A 347 13.64 -10.84 2.56
C LYS A 347 13.11 -10.83 4.00
N THR A 348 13.84 -10.13 4.89
CA THR A 348 13.68 -10.25 6.34
C THR A 348 12.39 -9.59 6.82
N GLY A 349 11.60 -10.30 7.62
CA GLY A 349 10.36 -9.78 8.19
C GLY A 349 9.20 -9.68 7.19
N THR A 350 9.46 -9.62 5.87
CA THR A 350 8.44 -9.53 4.81
C THR A 350 8.12 -10.90 4.21
N LEU A 351 9.10 -11.55 3.60
CA LEU A 351 8.98 -12.91 3.06
C LEU A 351 9.19 -13.98 4.12
N THR A 352 9.93 -13.65 5.18
CA THR A 352 10.27 -14.52 6.29
C THR A 352 9.63 -14.04 7.59
N LEU A 353 9.66 -14.89 8.61
CA LEU A 353 9.06 -14.60 9.92
C LEU A 353 9.88 -13.61 10.75
N ASN A 354 11.12 -13.33 10.39
CA ASN A 354 12.12 -12.63 11.22
C ASN A 354 12.34 -13.32 12.58
N GLN A 355 12.26 -14.63 12.60
CA GLN A 355 12.38 -15.47 13.79
C GLN A 355 13.35 -16.62 13.49
N MET A 356 14.57 -16.51 13.99
CA MET A 356 15.58 -17.56 13.80
C MET A 356 15.07 -18.89 14.37
N THR A 357 15.17 -19.94 13.57
CA THR A 357 14.67 -21.29 13.92
C THR A 357 15.71 -22.32 13.55
N VAL A 358 16.01 -23.23 14.46
CA VAL A 358 16.85 -24.39 14.12
C VAL A 358 16.04 -25.36 13.26
N ARG A 359 16.55 -25.69 12.07
CA ARG A 359 15.92 -26.61 11.11
C ARG A 359 16.62 -27.97 11.02
N ARG A 360 17.90 -27.96 11.27
CA ARG A 360 18.75 -29.16 11.22
C ARG A 360 19.62 -29.24 12.48
N LEU A 361 19.76 -30.44 12.97
CA LEU A 361 20.63 -30.75 14.09
C LEU A 361 21.46 -31.99 13.73
N TYR A 362 22.77 -31.86 13.76
CA TYR A 362 23.72 -32.94 13.45
C TYR A 362 24.47 -33.31 14.71
N SER A 363 24.39 -34.60 15.07
CA SER A 363 25.23 -35.16 16.12
C SER A 363 26.62 -35.50 15.58
N PRO A 364 27.70 -35.30 16.36
CA PRO A 364 29.03 -35.68 15.94
C PRO A 364 29.16 -37.18 15.63
N SER A 365 28.30 -38.03 16.19
CA SER A 365 28.24 -39.46 15.87
C SER A 365 27.67 -39.78 14.47
N GLY A 366 27.43 -38.78 13.60
CA GLY A 366 26.93 -38.95 12.25
C GLY A 366 25.41 -38.99 12.11
N ARG A 367 24.65 -38.86 13.21
CA ARG A 367 23.20 -38.82 13.17
C ARG A 367 22.75 -37.43 12.75
N ARG A 368 21.77 -37.36 11.85
CA ARG A 368 21.18 -36.13 11.32
C ARG A 368 19.71 -36.05 11.75
N PHE A 369 19.28 -34.90 12.22
CA PHE A 369 17.91 -34.68 12.68
C PHE A 369 17.29 -33.48 11.97
N ARG A 370 15.97 -33.55 11.75
CA ARG A 370 15.14 -32.44 11.30
C ARG A 370 14.33 -31.91 12.49
N VAL A 371 14.34 -30.60 12.69
CA VAL A 371 13.56 -29.93 13.71
C VAL A 371 12.32 -29.34 13.06
N THR A 372 11.14 -29.65 13.59
CA THR A 372 9.84 -29.13 13.14
C THR A 372 9.36 -27.98 14.04
N GLY A 373 8.31 -27.28 13.60
CA GLY A 373 7.82 -26.06 14.24
C GLY A 373 8.53 -24.80 13.75
N ASN A 374 7.92 -23.64 13.91
CA ASN A 374 8.42 -22.36 13.41
C ASN A 374 8.55 -21.34 14.54
N GLY A 375 9.49 -20.42 14.38
CA GLY A 375 9.67 -19.29 15.28
C GLY A 375 10.05 -19.71 16.70
N TYR A 376 9.59 -18.95 17.66
CA TYR A 376 9.90 -19.15 19.09
C TYR A 376 8.84 -19.98 19.82
N SER A 377 7.97 -20.70 19.09
CA SER A 377 7.09 -21.70 19.71
C SER A 377 7.86 -22.96 20.05
N THR A 378 7.59 -23.52 21.22
CA THR A 378 8.09 -24.83 21.68
C THR A 378 7.38 -26.00 21.03
N ASP A 379 6.29 -25.73 20.29
CA ASP A 379 5.62 -26.75 19.48
C ASP A 379 6.55 -27.29 18.41
N GLY A 380 6.63 -28.61 18.32
CA GLY A 380 7.46 -29.27 17.32
C GLY A 380 8.20 -30.45 17.88
N LYS A 381 8.93 -31.13 17.01
CA LYS A 381 9.66 -32.37 17.35
C LYS A 381 11.01 -32.42 16.67
N ILE A 382 11.96 -33.10 17.31
CA ILE A 382 13.26 -33.47 16.76
C ILE A 382 13.10 -34.86 16.18
N LEU A 383 13.18 -34.97 14.84
CA LEU A 383 12.92 -36.20 14.09
C LEU A 383 14.19 -36.70 13.42
N SER A 384 14.46 -38.00 13.51
CA SER A 384 15.44 -38.66 12.70
C SER A 384 15.02 -38.74 11.21
N PRO A 385 15.89 -39.13 10.27
CA PRO A 385 15.53 -39.27 8.87
C PRO A 385 14.34 -40.20 8.62
N ASP A 386 14.15 -41.21 9.48
CA ASP A 386 13.06 -42.21 9.42
C ASP A 386 11.73 -41.64 9.94
N GLY A 387 11.68 -40.34 10.37
CA GLY A 387 10.52 -39.67 10.91
C GLY A 387 10.18 -40.05 12.37
N GLN A 388 11.00 -40.84 13.03
CA GLN A 388 10.82 -41.21 14.44
C GLN A 388 11.48 -40.14 15.36
N SER A 389 10.92 -39.99 16.56
CA SER A 389 11.56 -39.19 17.60
C SER A 389 12.77 -39.96 18.12
N ALA A 390 13.98 -39.40 18.04
CA ALA A 390 15.18 -40.07 18.46
C ALA A 390 15.87 -39.29 19.57
N PRO A 391 16.35 -39.94 20.65
CA PRO A 391 17.04 -39.26 21.73
C PRO A 391 18.40 -38.71 21.26
N MET A 392 18.66 -37.47 21.65
CA MET A 392 19.97 -36.81 21.57
C MET A 392 20.58 -36.77 22.98
N PRO A 393 21.92 -36.65 23.09
CA PRO A 393 22.55 -36.44 24.39
C PRO A 393 21.99 -35.18 25.06
N SER A 394 21.56 -35.32 26.32
CA SER A 394 20.99 -34.22 27.12
C SER A 394 21.97 -33.06 27.32
N GLU A 395 23.26 -33.36 27.30
CA GLU A 395 24.37 -32.42 27.45
C GLU A 395 24.38 -31.36 26.35
N ALA A 396 24.02 -31.73 25.13
CA ALA A 396 23.93 -30.77 24.02
C ALA A 396 22.84 -29.70 24.26
N PHE A 397 21.67 -30.12 24.71
CA PHE A 397 20.56 -29.21 24.99
C PHE A 397 20.82 -28.39 26.27
N LEU A 398 21.41 -28.98 27.29
CA LEU A 398 21.80 -28.26 28.49
C LEU A 398 22.85 -27.17 28.19
N ALA A 399 23.87 -27.49 27.39
CA ALA A 399 24.86 -26.52 26.95
C ALA A 399 24.23 -25.35 26.13
N MET A 400 23.21 -25.62 25.28
CA MET A 400 22.45 -24.60 24.57
C MET A 400 21.66 -23.71 25.52
N ALA A 401 21.11 -24.28 26.60
CA ALA A 401 20.35 -23.55 27.61
C ALA A 401 21.25 -22.66 28.50
N LEU A 402 22.41 -23.16 28.89
CA LEU A 402 23.30 -22.51 29.86
C LEU A 402 24.27 -21.50 29.24
N CYS A 403 24.80 -21.81 28.03
CA CYS A 403 25.67 -20.88 27.28
C CYS A 403 24.80 -19.94 26.43
N ASN A 404 23.97 -19.10 27.09
CA ASN A 404 22.95 -18.33 26.40
C ASN A 404 22.46 -17.20 27.30
N ASP A 405 22.23 -15.99 26.73
CA ASP A 405 21.71 -14.80 27.42
C ASP A 405 20.26 -14.49 27.03
N ALA A 406 19.76 -15.10 25.96
CA ALA A 406 18.37 -14.89 25.54
C ALA A 406 17.36 -15.68 26.40
N SER A 407 16.16 -15.16 26.55
CA SER A 407 15.00 -15.86 27.12
C SER A 407 13.82 -15.83 26.16
N VAL A 408 13.00 -16.87 26.21
CA VAL A 408 11.77 -16.98 25.42
C VAL A 408 10.62 -17.26 26.39
N GLU A 409 9.66 -16.33 26.45
CA GLU A 409 8.47 -16.45 27.30
C GLU A 409 7.22 -16.22 26.44
N ASP A 410 6.26 -17.12 26.46
CA ASP A 410 5.02 -17.04 25.67
C ASP A 410 5.26 -16.75 24.17
N GLY A 411 6.32 -17.34 23.60
CA GLY A 411 6.70 -17.16 22.20
C GLY A 411 7.33 -15.79 21.87
N ARG A 412 7.66 -15.00 22.89
CA ARG A 412 8.39 -13.73 22.77
C ARG A 412 9.84 -13.89 23.17
N LEU A 413 10.71 -13.40 22.32
CA LEU A 413 12.14 -13.40 22.54
C LEU A 413 12.59 -12.12 23.25
N THR A 414 13.44 -12.28 24.26
CA THR A 414 14.29 -11.23 24.82
C THR A 414 15.74 -11.64 24.61
N GLY A 415 16.52 -10.84 23.88
CA GLY A 415 17.93 -11.13 23.56
C GLY A 415 18.18 -11.38 22.06
N ASP A 416 19.33 -12.00 21.72
CA ASP A 416 19.74 -12.27 20.35
C ASP A 416 18.86 -13.36 19.70
N PRO A 417 18.39 -13.16 18.44
CA PRO A 417 17.54 -14.13 17.74
C PRO A 417 18.19 -15.51 17.53
N THR A 418 19.50 -15.56 17.31
CA THR A 418 20.22 -16.82 17.13
C THR A 418 20.29 -17.60 18.44
N GLU A 419 20.46 -16.88 19.55
CA GLU A 419 20.42 -17.43 20.89
C GLU A 419 19.03 -17.97 21.25
N GLY A 420 17.97 -17.18 20.93
CA GLY A 420 16.58 -17.62 21.11
C GLY A 420 16.25 -18.91 20.37
N ALA A 421 16.79 -19.12 19.17
CA ALA A 421 16.63 -20.38 18.43
C ALA A 421 17.23 -21.59 19.18
N LEU A 422 18.34 -21.41 19.89
CA LEU A 422 18.97 -22.47 20.70
C LEU A 422 18.18 -22.75 21.97
N VAL A 423 17.63 -21.71 22.65
CA VAL A 423 16.72 -21.86 23.79
C VAL A 423 15.52 -22.72 23.41
N VAL A 424 14.82 -22.35 22.31
CA VAL A 424 13.67 -23.13 21.83
C VAL A 424 14.05 -24.56 21.45
N LEU A 425 15.24 -24.76 20.85
CA LEU A 425 15.71 -26.11 20.55
C LEU A 425 15.96 -26.93 21.83
N ALA A 426 16.54 -26.33 22.89
CA ALA A 426 16.75 -26.97 24.16
C ALA A 426 15.42 -27.40 24.81
N GLU A 427 14.40 -26.56 24.78
CA GLU A 427 13.05 -26.88 25.26
C GLU A 427 12.39 -28.00 24.47
N LYS A 428 12.51 -27.98 23.11
CA LYS A 428 12.07 -29.11 22.26
C LYS A 428 12.82 -30.40 22.53
N GLY A 429 14.05 -30.30 23.05
CA GLY A 429 14.87 -31.42 23.54
C GLY A 429 14.48 -31.91 24.92
N GLY A 430 13.51 -31.28 25.57
CA GLY A 430 13.00 -31.67 26.90
C GLY A 430 13.69 -31.02 28.09
N ILE A 431 14.51 -29.97 27.89
CA ILE A 431 15.12 -29.20 28.96
C ILE A 431 14.17 -28.10 29.42
N ASP A 432 13.86 -28.05 30.69
CA ASP A 432 13.31 -26.84 31.32
C ASP A 432 14.45 -25.81 31.47
N VAL A 433 14.49 -24.84 30.55
CA VAL A 433 15.59 -23.86 30.48
C VAL A 433 15.62 -22.96 31.73
N ALA A 434 14.49 -22.55 32.25
CA ALA A 434 14.42 -21.72 33.44
C ALA A 434 14.88 -22.49 34.68
N GLY A 435 14.41 -23.73 34.86
CA GLY A 435 14.83 -24.64 35.89
C GLY A 435 16.33 -24.99 35.80
N ALA A 436 16.82 -25.27 34.58
CA ALA A 436 18.25 -25.58 34.36
C ALA A 436 19.15 -24.39 34.73
N ARG A 437 18.78 -23.17 34.41
CA ARG A 437 19.53 -21.95 34.77
C ARG A 437 19.50 -21.64 36.27
N SER A 438 18.43 -21.98 36.97
CA SER A 438 18.31 -21.81 38.40
C SER A 438 19.18 -22.81 39.17
N THR A 439 19.28 -24.06 38.67
CA THR A 439 20.07 -25.15 39.32
C THR A 439 21.55 -25.17 38.91
N HIS A 440 21.90 -24.53 37.78
CA HIS A 440 23.29 -24.46 37.28
C HIS A 440 23.77 -23.02 37.27
N ARG A 441 24.20 -22.53 38.42
CA ARG A 441 24.65 -21.15 38.64
C ARG A 441 25.83 -20.81 37.71
N ARG A 442 25.73 -19.74 36.91
CA ARG A 442 26.85 -19.18 36.15
C ARG A 442 27.85 -18.52 37.10
N LEU A 443 29.08 -18.96 37.06
CA LEU A 443 30.20 -18.46 37.90
C LEU A 443 31.07 -17.46 37.15
N ALA A 444 31.32 -17.71 35.86
CA ALA A 444 32.11 -16.87 34.98
C ALA A 444 31.66 -17.05 33.53
N GLU A 445 32.10 -16.14 32.66
CA GLU A 445 31.85 -16.22 31.23
C GLU A 445 32.99 -15.61 30.41
N VAL A 446 33.06 -16.06 29.14
CA VAL A 446 33.73 -15.37 28.03
C VAL A 446 32.61 -14.93 27.11
N PRO A 447 32.27 -13.62 27.08
CA PRO A 447 31.17 -13.14 26.24
C PRO A 447 31.50 -13.35 24.75
N PHE A 448 30.44 -13.35 23.91
CA PHE A 448 30.65 -13.49 22.46
C PHE A 448 31.37 -12.25 21.89
N ASP A 449 32.36 -12.52 21.05
CA ASP A 449 33.06 -11.50 20.28
C ASP A 449 33.26 -11.94 18.83
N SER A 450 33.19 -10.99 17.90
CA SER A 450 33.34 -11.22 16.46
C SER A 450 34.74 -11.66 16.05
N ASP A 451 35.76 -11.34 16.83
CA ASP A 451 37.17 -11.68 16.52
C ASP A 451 37.47 -13.14 16.80
N TYR A 452 37.06 -13.67 17.94
CA TYR A 452 37.24 -15.05 18.30
C TYR A 452 36.03 -15.97 18.06
N LYS A 453 34.87 -15.42 17.76
CA LYS A 453 33.65 -16.06 17.19
C LYS A 453 33.06 -17.18 18.02
N PHE A 454 33.20 -17.14 19.34
CA PHE A 454 32.54 -18.05 20.29
C PHE A 454 32.15 -17.34 21.58
N MET A 455 31.27 -17.96 22.36
CA MET A 455 30.93 -17.61 23.73
C MET A 455 31.18 -18.83 24.61
N ALA A 456 31.63 -18.64 25.85
CA ALA A 456 31.74 -19.71 26.83
C ALA A 456 31.13 -19.29 28.17
N THR A 457 30.45 -20.21 28.84
CA THR A 457 29.94 -20.02 30.21
C THR A 457 30.44 -21.15 31.11
N PHE A 458 30.73 -20.78 32.35
CA PHE A 458 31.22 -21.69 33.39
C PHE A 458 30.14 -21.82 34.45
N ASN A 459 29.52 -23.00 34.53
CA ASN A 459 28.33 -23.22 35.35
C ASN A 459 28.58 -24.30 36.39
N ARG A 460 28.09 -24.11 37.64
CA ARG A 460 28.18 -25.13 38.72
C ARG A 460 26.75 -25.63 38.97
N SER A 461 26.58 -26.96 38.93
CA SER A 461 25.34 -27.57 39.40
C SER A 461 25.32 -27.60 40.95
N ASP A 462 24.18 -27.37 41.55
CA ASP A 462 23.99 -27.43 43.01
C ASP A 462 24.28 -28.83 43.54
N ASP A 463 24.07 -29.88 42.71
CA ASP A 463 24.28 -31.29 43.07
C ASP A 463 25.69 -31.80 42.75
N ALA A 464 26.52 -31.06 41.99
CA ALA A 464 27.80 -31.55 41.43
C ALA A 464 29.03 -31.32 42.34
N GLY A 465 28.86 -30.88 43.58
CA GLY A 465 29.98 -30.62 44.49
C GLY A 465 30.86 -29.46 44.00
N THR A 466 32.16 -29.72 43.72
CA THR A 466 33.14 -28.72 43.27
C THR A 466 33.28 -28.65 41.75
N SER A 467 32.64 -29.55 41.00
CA SER A 467 32.78 -29.62 39.52
C SER A 467 32.08 -28.45 38.82
N VAL A 468 32.75 -27.93 37.78
CA VAL A 468 32.25 -26.81 36.95
C VAL A 468 32.16 -27.26 35.50
N THR A 469 31.03 -27.05 34.86
CA THR A 469 30.86 -27.32 33.44
C THR A 469 31.21 -26.09 32.63
N CYS A 470 32.17 -26.19 31.71
CA CYS A 470 32.39 -25.18 30.65
C CYS A 470 31.51 -25.52 29.48
N ASN A 471 30.58 -24.63 29.11
CA ASN A 471 29.71 -24.76 27.96
C ASN A 471 30.13 -23.73 26.91
N VAL A 472 30.27 -24.13 25.66
CA VAL A 472 30.75 -23.30 24.56
C VAL A 472 29.80 -23.39 23.37
N LYS A 473 29.48 -22.24 22.75
CA LYS A 473 28.82 -22.14 21.47
C LYS A 473 29.57 -21.18 20.56
N GLY A 474 29.58 -21.43 19.26
CA GLY A 474 30.27 -20.53 18.34
C GLY A 474 30.34 -21.04 16.90
N ALA A 475 31.16 -20.35 16.10
CA ALA A 475 31.40 -20.75 14.71
C ALA A 475 31.98 -22.18 14.66
N PRO A 476 31.43 -23.09 13.84
CA PRO A 476 31.80 -24.50 13.86
C PRO A 476 33.28 -24.76 13.72
N GLY A 477 34.00 -24.05 12.82
CA GLY A 477 35.46 -24.19 12.67
C GLY A 477 36.22 -23.90 13.96
N VAL A 478 35.86 -22.79 14.63
CA VAL A 478 36.52 -22.38 15.88
C VAL A 478 36.25 -23.33 17.03
N VAL A 479 34.99 -23.77 17.19
CA VAL A 479 34.63 -24.74 18.24
C VAL A 479 35.24 -26.09 17.97
N LEU A 480 35.32 -26.54 16.70
CA LEU A 480 35.94 -27.76 16.28
C LEU A 480 37.46 -27.76 16.55
N ASP A 481 38.14 -26.63 16.31
CA ASP A 481 39.58 -26.48 16.60
C ASP A 481 39.89 -26.51 18.11
N ARG A 482 38.93 -26.12 18.96
CA ARG A 482 39.02 -26.19 20.42
C ARG A 482 38.55 -27.52 21.00
N SER A 483 38.02 -28.45 20.16
CA SER A 483 37.52 -29.74 20.58
C SER A 483 38.57 -30.84 20.40
N ALA A 484 38.79 -31.65 21.44
CA ALA A 484 39.64 -32.82 21.44
C ALA A 484 38.83 -34.12 21.38
N PHE A 485 37.54 -34.05 21.71
CA PHE A 485 36.64 -35.20 21.78
C PHE A 485 35.33 -34.91 21.05
N LEU A 486 34.62 -35.97 20.66
CA LEU A 486 33.25 -35.90 20.16
C LEU A 486 32.33 -36.76 21.04
N GLN A 487 31.09 -36.33 21.23
CA GLN A 487 30.09 -37.07 22.00
C GLN A 487 29.46 -38.18 21.17
N THR A 488 29.52 -39.41 21.69
CA THR A 488 28.77 -40.56 21.16
C THR A 488 27.72 -41.01 22.19
N PRO A 489 26.79 -41.93 21.80
CA PRO A 489 25.85 -42.51 22.76
C PRO A 489 26.54 -43.29 23.90
N ASP A 490 27.72 -43.79 23.67
CA ASP A 490 28.51 -44.59 24.63
C ASP A 490 29.51 -43.73 25.41
N GLY A 491 29.52 -42.40 25.21
CA GLY A 491 30.41 -41.48 25.87
C GLY A 491 31.34 -40.70 24.92
N PRO A 492 32.21 -39.83 25.44
CA PRO A 492 33.17 -39.04 24.65
C PRO A 492 34.28 -39.96 24.07
N VAL A 493 34.55 -39.79 22.75
CA VAL A 493 35.67 -40.46 22.04
C VAL A 493 36.62 -39.40 21.46
N PRO A 494 37.93 -39.72 21.30
CA PRO A 494 38.86 -38.77 20.70
C PRO A 494 38.43 -38.33 19.29
N LEU A 495 38.59 -37.05 18.98
CA LEU A 495 38.31 -36.46 17.69
C LEU A 495 39.53 -36.60 16.78
N ASP A 496 39.52 -37.57 15.89
CA ASP A 496 40.59 -37.78 14.93
C ASP A 496 40.44 -36.90 13.65
N ALA A 497 41.41 -36.98 12.75
CA ALA A 497 41.44 -36.17 11.54
C ALA A 497 40.33 -36.56 10.55
N GLU A 498 39.92 -37.84 10.51
CA GLU A 498 38.84 -38.31 9.60
C GLU A 498 37.48 -37.83 10.06
N GLU A 499 37.18 -37.93 11.37
CA GLU A 499 35.95 -37.40 11.97
C GLU A 499 35.85 -35.87 11.84
N ARG A 500 36.98 -35.16 12.08
CA ARG A 500 37.04 -33.70 11.85
C ARG A 500 36.70 -33.35 10.40
N ALA A 501 37.27 -34.04 9.43
CA ALA A 501 36.94 -33.81 8.02
C ALA A 501 35.51 -34.17 7.67
N ARG A 502 34.91 -35.18 8.28
CA ARG A 502 33.52 -35.56 8.11
C ARG A 502 32.59 -34.45 8.66
N ILE A 503 32.82 -33.97 9.88
CA ILE A 503 32.04 -32.91 10.50
C ILE A 503 32.16 -31.60 9.69
N SER A 504 33.37 -31.29 9.18
CA SER A 504 33.54 -30.10 8.30
C SER A 504 32.69 -30.20 7.03
N ARG A 505 32.62 -31.38 6.39
CA ARG A 505 31.73 -31.61 5.23
C ARG A 505 30.24 -31.47 5.62
N ASP A 506 29.84 -31.93 6.80
CA ASP A 506 28.49 -31.77 7.30
C ASP A 506 28.14 -30.28 7.53
N VAL A 507 29.08 -29.51 8.07
CA VAL A 507 28.97 -28.04 8.22
C VAL A 507 28.81 -27.34 6.85
N GLU A 508 29.63 -27.70 5.87
CA GLU A 508 29.54 -27.20 4.49
C GLU A 508 28.19 -27.55 3.84
N SER A 509 27.71 -28.77 4.06
CA SER A 509 26.41 -29.22 3.57
C SER A 509 25.26 -28.36 4.13
N LEU A 510 25.30 -28.05 5.43
CA LEU A 510 24.32 -27.14 6.06
C LEU A 510 24.43 -25.71 5.50
N ALA A 511 25.64 -25.19 5.35
CA ALA A 511 25.87 -23.86 4.79
C ALA A 511 25.42 -23.75 3.33
N ASN A 512 25.69 -24.80 2.51
CA ASN A 512 25.22 -24.86 1.12
C ASN A 512 23.70 -25.02 0.99
N ALA A 513 23.04 -25.54 2.06
CA ALA A 513 21.57 -25.50 2.16
C ALA A 513 21.03 -24.14 2.64
N GLY A 514 21.87 -23.12 2.75
CA GLY A 514 21.46 -21.76 3.15
C GLY A 514 21.26 -21.58 4.66
N LEU A 515 21.69 -22.52 5.47
CA LEU A 515 21.55 -22.46 6.93
C LEU A 515 22.76 -21.78 7.57
N ARG A 516 22.49 -20.90 8.56
CA ARG A 516 23.52 -20.38 9.44
C ARG A 516 23.95 -21.51 10.38
N THR A 517 25.25 -21.85 10.40
CA THR A 517 25.76 -22.96 11.19
C THR A 517 26.33 -22.49 12.51
N MET A 518 26.09 -23.26 13.58
CA MET A 518 26.67 -23.04 14.89
C MET A 518 27.00 -24.39 15.52
N ALA A 519 28.14 -24.49 16.22
CA ALA A 519 28.54 -25.68 16.98
C ALA A 519 28.37 -25.42 18.49
N VAL A 520 28.06 -26.49 19.20
CA VAL A 520 27.94 -26.51 20.66
C VAL A 520 28.81 -27.60 21.22
N ALA A 521 29.60 -27.27 22.24
CA ALA A 521 30.55 -28.15 22.90
C ALA A 521 30.62 -27.85 24.40
N GLY A 522 31.26 -28.72 25.17
CA GLY A 522 31.51 -28.42 26.56
C GLY A 522 32.50 -29.42 27.16
N ARG A 523 32.86 -29.19 28.39
CA ARG A 523 33.64 -30.14 29.21
C ARG A 523 33.43 -29.93 30.70
N LEU A 524 33.63 -30.95 31.48
CA LEU A 524 33.66 -30.90 32.93
C LEU A 524 35.05 -30.49 33.40
N LEU A 525 35.11 -29.55 34.35
CA LEU A 525 36.33 -29.06 35.01
C LEU A 525 36.32 -29.48 36.48
N ASP A 526 37.37 -30.16 36.91
CA ASP A 526 37.53 -30.60 38.31
C ASP A 526 38.28 -29.59 39.21
N ALA A 527 38.56 -28.38 38.66
CA ALA A 527 39.41 -27.37 39.32
C ALA A 527 38.65 -26.07 39.64
N GLN A 528 39.20 -25.29 40.53
CA GLN A 528 38.76 -23.91 40.78
C GLN A 528 38.99 -23.06 39.52
N LEU A 529 38.01 -22.26 39.16
CA LEU A 529 38.11 -21.36 38.03
C LEU A 529 39.21 -20.31 38.20
N PRO A 530 39.96 -20.00 37.17
CA PRO A 530 40.92 -18.91 37.22
C PRO A 530 40.20 -17.56 37.28
N SER A 531 40.86 -16.57 37.89
CA SER A 531 40.28 -15.24 38.08
C SER A 531 40.54 -14.26 36.94
N SER A 532 41.48 -14.59 36.00
CA SER A 532 41.78 -13.68 34.90
C SER A 532 41.00 -14.03 33.65
N PRO A 533 40.53 -13.05 32.85
CA PRO A 533 39.82 -13.29 31.59
C PRO A 533 40.61 -14.11 30.58
N GLU A 534 41.96 -13.94 30.49
CA GLU A 534 42.83 -14.67 29.58
C GLU A 534 42.90 -16.15 29.97
N ALA A 535 42.95 -16.45 31.25
CA ALA A 535 42.98 -17.80 31.75
C ALA A 535 41.61 -18.50 31.58
N LEU A 536 40.48 -17.79 31.75
CA LEU A 536 39.15 -18.31 31.45
C LEU A 536 39.01 -18.63 29.96
N PHE A 537 39.56 -17.78 29.08
CA PHE A 537 39.57 -18.00 27.63
C PHE A 537 40.38 -19.26 27.26
N ALA A 538 41.48 -19.53 27.95
CA ALA A 538 42.29 -20.72 27.74
C ALA A 538 41.56 -22.01 28.20
N GLU A 539 40.71 -21.93 29.25
CA GLU A 539 39.92 -23.06 29.73
C GLU A 539 38.85 -23.52 28.74
N ALA A 540 38.42 -22.65 27.82
CA ALA A 540 37.52 -23.02 26.74
C ALA A 540 38.22 -23.80 25.62
N SER A 541 38.94 -24.86 26.00
CA SER A 541 39.72 -25.76 25.13
C SER A 541 39.59 -27.22 25.58
N ASN A 542 40.10 -28.16 24.76
CA ASN A 542 39.93 -29.60 24.99
C ASN A 542 38.48 -30.03 25.19
N LEU A 543 37.59 -29.46 24.40
CA LEU A 543 36.14 -29.60 24.51
C LEU A 543 35.69 -30.96 23.92
N VAL A 544 34.52 -31.42 24.37
CA VAL A 544 33.71 -32.46 23.75
C VAL A 544 32.69 -31.80 22.85
N LEU A 545 32.75 -32.04 21.56
CA LEU A 545 31.76 -31.53 20.62
C LEU A 545 30.42 -32.26 20.80
N TYR A 546 29.33 -31.53 21.06
CA TYR A 546 28.02 -32.10 21.33
C TYR A 546 27.11 -32.09 20.12
N ALA A 547 27.08 -30.99 19.35
CA ALA A 547 26.20 -30.83 18.21
C ALA A 547 26.64 -29.72 17.25
N VAL A 548 26.20 -29.85 15.97
CA VAL A 548 26.19 -28.76 15.00
C VAL A 548 24.76 -28.51 14.63
N VAL A 549 24.34 -27.26 14.68
CA VAL A 549 22.98 -26.81 14.32
C VAL A 549 22.99 -25.98 13.06
N GLY A 550 21.93 -26.12 12.27
CA GLY A 550 21.63 -25.28 11.10
C GLY A 550 20.36 -24.42 11.39
N ILE A 551 20.57 -23.12 11.42
CA ILE A 551 19.58 -22.12 11.80
C ILE A 551 19.14 -21.34 10.56
N LEU A 552 17.87 -21.04 10.42
CA LEU A 552 17.30 -20.28 9.32
C LEU A 552 16.18 -19.39 9.83
N ASP A 553 16.01 -18.22 9.23
CA ASP A 553 14.78 -17.45 9.31
C ASP A 553 13.79 -18.01 8.27
N PRO A 554 12.77 -18.77 8.69
CA PRO A 554 11.93 -19.51 7.78
C PRO A 554 11.01 -18.62 6.96
N PRO A 555 10.74 -18.96 5.69
CA PRO A 555 9.75 -18.25 4.90
C PRO A 555 8.36 -18.40 5.52
N ARG A 556 7.54 -17.36 5.38
CA ARG A 556 6.11 -17.40 5.72
C ARG A 556 5.40 -18.37 4.79
N GLN A 557 4.47 -19.15 5.31
CA GLN A 557 3.72 -20.12 4.49
C GLN A 557 2.91 -19.40 3.39
N GLU A 558 2.28 -18.29 3.72
CA GLU A 558 1.46 -17.49 2.82
C GLU A 558 2.27 -16.79 1.72
N ALA A 559 3.57 -16.55 1.95
CA ALA A 559 4.42 -15.86 0.99
C ALA A 559 4.61 -16.68 -0.30
N GLY A 560 4.78 -17.99 -0.21
CA GLY A 560 4.90 -18.87 -1.38
C GLY A 560 3.64 -18.87 -2.25
N GLU A 561 2.45 -18.95 -1.63
CA GLU A 561 1.17 -18.87 -2.34
C GLU A 561 0.96 -17.49 -2.98
N ALA A 562 1.37 -16.43 -2.29
CA ALA A 562 1.30 -15.07 -2.80
C ALA A 562 2.24 -14.85 -3.99
N VAL A 563 3.49 -15.36 -3.94
CA VAL A 563 4.43 -15.33 -5.07
C VAL A 563 3.85 -16.07 -6.28
N ALA A 564 3.28 -17.26 -6.08
CA ALA A 564 2.63 -18.01 -7.15
C ALA A 564 1.43 -17.24 -7.75
N SER A 565 0.62 -16.58 -6.92
CA SER A 565 -0.49 -15.73 -7.35
C SER A 565 -0.02 -14.49 -8.12
N ALA A 566 1.06 -13.83 -7.67
CA ALA A 566 1.67 -12.69 -8.37
C ALA A 566 2.16 -13.11 -9.76
N ARG A 567 2.87 -14.22 -9.84
CA ARG A 567 3.37 -14.77 -11.12
C ARG A 567 2.24 -15.13 -12.09
N ALA A 568 1.17 -15.78 -11.59
CA ALA A 568 -0.02 -16.08 -12.40
C ALA A 568 -0.68 -14.81 -12.94
N ALA A 569 -0.52 -13.68 -12.23
CA ALA A 569 -0.99 -12.36 -12.61
C ALA A 569 -0.02 -11.59 -13.53
N GLY A 570 1.08 -12.22 -13.97
CA GLY A 570 2.12 -11.61 -14.81
C GLY A 570 3.00 -10.58 -14.07
N ILE A 571 3.12 -10.73 -12.74
CA ILE A 571 3.94 -9.85 -11.89
C ILE A 571 5.20 -10.62 -11.51
N SER A 572 6.38 -10.06 -11.81
CA SER A 572 7.66 -10.60 -11.37
C SER A 572 7.96 -10.18 -9.93
N VAL A 573 8.54 -11.11 -9.17
CA VAL A 573 8.95 -10.85 -7.80
C VAL A 573 10.46 -10.96 -7.70
N HIS A 574 11.10 -9.92 -7.15
CA HIS A 574 12.54 -9.81 -6.96
C HIS A 574 12.86 -9.74 -5.47
N MET A 575 13.57 -10.72 -4.95
CA MET A 575 14.02 -10.71 -3.56
C MET A 575 15.33 -9.95 -3.44
N ILE A 576 15.37 -8.94 -2.58
CA ILE A 576 16.51 -8.07 -2.33
C ILE A 576 16.94 -8.25 -0.88
N THR A 577 18.23 -8.58 -0.61
CA THR A 577 18.66 -8.88 0.75
C THR A 577 20.14 -8.56 0.99
N GLY A 578 20.50 -8.30 2.26
CA GLY A 578 21.88 -8.24 2.72
C GLY A 578 22.53 -9.62 2.93
N ASP A 579 21.77 -10.71 2.86
CA ASP A 579 22.24 -12.07 3.07
C ASP A 579 23.23 -12.52 1.99
N HIS A 580 23.91 -13.65 2.30
CA HIS A 580 24.77 -14.31 1.33
C HIS A 580 23.95 -14.91 0.17
N LEU A 581 24.54 -14.90 -1.04
CA LEU A 581 23.89 -15.34 -2.28
C LEU A 581 23.31 -16.75 -2.18
N VAL A 582 24.01 -17.67 -1.54
CA VAL A 582 23.57 -19.08 -1.38
C VAL A 582 22.31 -19.18 -0.51
N THR A 583 22.30 -18.49 0.63
CA THR A 583 21.13 -18.44 1.54
C THR A 583 19.93 -17.82 0.85
N ALA A 584 20.14 -16.67 0.20
CA ALA A 584 19.09 -15.97 -0.53
C ALA A 584 18.49 -16.83 -1.66
N SER A 585 19.35 -17.53 -2.43
CA SER A 585 18.91 -18.42 -3.51
C SER A 585 18.14 -19.64 -3.02
N ALA A 586 18.48 -20.17 -1.84
CA ALA A 586 17.74 -21.29 -1.24
C ALA A 586 16.32 -20.86 -0.85
N ILE A 587 16.17 -19.73 -0.15
CA ILE A 587 14.86 -19.18 0.25
C ILE A 587 14.01 -18.80 -0.97
N ALA A 588 14.61 -18.19 -1.98
CA ALA A 588 13.91 -17.82 -3.22
C ALA A 588 13.34 -19.05 -3.95
N ARG A 589 14.11 -20.14 -3.99
CA ARG A 589 13.69 -21.43 -4.56
C ARG A 589 12.51 -22.01 -3.80
N ASP A 590 12.56 -21.99 -2.47
CA ASP A 590 11.48 -22.49 -1.61
C ASP A 590 10.18 -21.67 -1.78
N LEU A 591 10.32 -20.37 -2.04
CA LEU A 591 9.19 -19.45 -2.31
C LEU A 591 8.71 -19.48 -3.77
N GLY A 592 9.43 -20.15 -4.68
CA GLY A 592 9.11 -20.18 -6.11
C GLY A 592 9.39 -18.88 -6.85
N ILE A 593 10.34 -18.07 -6.37
CA ILE A 593 10.83 -16.86 -7.06
C ILE A 593 11.74 -17.30 -8.21
N GLU A 594 11.37 -16.94 -9.44
CA GLU A 594 12.09 -17.26 -10.67
C GLU A 594 13.15 -16.20 -11.00
N GLY A 595 14.13 -16.56 -11.80
CA GLY A 595 15.17 -15.67 -12.29
C GLY A 595 16.56 -16.00 -11.74
N ARG A 596 17.56 -15.30 -12.27
CA ARG A 596 18.97 -15.48 -11.86
C ARG A 596 19.24 -14.78 -10.54
N ALA A 597 20.23 -15.29 -9.80
CA ALA A 597 20.72 -14.66 -8.59
C ALA A 597 22.00 -13.86 -8.89
N ALA A 598 22.10 -12.63 -8.38
CA ALA A 598 23.28 -11.77 -8.51
C ALA A 598 23.68 -11.20 -7.14
N ALA A 599 24.99 -11.03 -6.94
CA ALA A 599 25.53 -10.31 -5.79
C ALA A 599 25.65 -8.81 -6.09
N GLY A 600 25.68 -7.96 -5.05
CA GLY A 600 25.88 -6.51 -5.21
C GLY A 600 27.12 -6.15 -6.02
N THR A 601 28.23 -6.88 -5.84
CA THR A 601 29.47 -6.70 -6.61
C THR A 601 29.29 -6.96 -8.13
N ALA A 602 28.35 -7.82 -8.52
CA ALA A 602 28.03 -7.99 -9.93
C ALA A 602 27.23 -6.82 -10.49
N LEU A 603 26.40 -6.17 -9.66
CA LEU A 603 25.68 -4.94 -10.05
C LEU A 603 26.63 -3.75 -10.19
N ASP A 604 27.70 -3.67 -9.36
CA ASP A 604 28.73 -2.64 -9.47
C ASP A 604 29.51 -2.74 -10.80
N ALA A 605 29.67 -3.94 -11.32
CA ALA A 605 30.39 -4.20 -12.57
C ALA A 605 29.54 -3.89 -13.83
N MET A 606 28.20 -3.78 -13.70
CA MET A 606 27.28 -3.46 -14.81
C MET A 606 27.14 -1.95 -14.97
N ASP A 607 27.17 -1.48 -16.21
CA ASP A 607 26.71 -0.14 -16.52
C ASP A 607 25.16 -0.04 -16.45
N ASP A 608 24.60 1.16 -16.57
CA ASP A 608 23.16 1.38 -16.44
C ASP A 608 22.35 0.76 -17.59
N TRP A 609 22.96 0.61 -18.78
CA TRP A 609 22.35 -0.03 -19.93
C TRP A 609 22.31 -1.57 -19.78
N GLU A 610 23.42 -2.14 -19.32
CA GLU A 610 23.50 -3.59 -19.02
C GLU A 610 22.54 -3.97 -17.89
N LEU A 611 22.54 -3.17 -16.81
CA LEU A 611 21.63 -3.41 -15.68
C LEU A 611 20.16 -3.33 -16.13
N ARG A 612 19.82 -2.38 -17.00
CA ARG A 612 18.46 -2.24 -17.52
C ARG A 612 18.01 -3.51 -18.26
N ASN A 613 18.86 -4.09 -19.11
CA ASN A 613 18.52 -5.29 -19.87
C ASN A 613 18.45 -6.55 -18.99
N GLU A 614 19.29 -6.62 -17.95
CA GLU A 614 19.40 -7.78 -17.06
C GLU A 614 18.37 -7.75 -15.92
N ALA A 615 17.99 -6.57 -15.42
CA ALA A 615 17.15 -6.40 -14.23
C ALA A 615 15.85 -7.23 -14.26
N PRO A 616 15.10 -7.33 -15.36
CA PRO A 616 13.88 -8.14 -15.41
C PRO A 616 14.12 -9.65 -15.21
N GLN A 617 15.36 -10.13 -15.44
CA GLN A 617 15.73 -11.53 -15.35
C GLN A 617 16.36 -11.90 -13.99
N LEU A 618 16.65 -10.90 -13.12
CA LEU A 618 17.25 -11.10 -11.82
C LEU A 618 16.16 -11.35 -10.77
N GLY A 619 16.00 -12.59 -10.31
CA GLY A 619 15.05 -12.93 -9.25
C GLY A 619 15.58 -12.68 -7.83
N VAL A 620 16.90 -12.69 -7.64
CA VAL A 620 17.55 -12.54 -6.33
C VAL A 620 18.72 -11.58 -6.40
N LEU A 621 18.74 -10.61 -5.50
CA LEU A 621 19.82 -9.65 -5.31
C LEU A 621 20.36 -9.79 -3.88
N ALA A 622 21.59 -10.27 -3.74
CA ALA A 622 22.22 -10.60 -2.46
C ALA A 622 23.37 -9.64 -2.13
N ARG A 623 23.62 -9.37 -0.84
CA ARG A 623 24.66 -8.43 -0.36
C ARG A 623 24.61 -7.07 -1.04
N VAL A 624 23.41 -6.50 -1.14
CA VAL A 624 23.19 -5.21 -1.81
C VAL A 624 23.28 -4.05 -0.83
N SER A 625 23.85 -2.93 -1.31
CA SER A 625 23.82 -1.64 -0.62
C SER A 625 22.52 -0.87 -0.94
N PRO A 626 22.21 0.22 -0.21
CA PRO A 626 21.10 1.09 -0.53
C PRO A 626 21.14 1.66 -1.97
N GLU A 627 22.33 1.99 -2.47
CA GLU A 627 22.54 2.49 -3.83
C GLU A 627 22.15 1.44 -4.87
N HIS A 628 22.47 0.17 -4.65
CA HIS A 628 22.06 -0.92 -5.54
C HIS A 628 20.55 -1.04 -5.63
N LYS A 629 19.82 -0.90 -4.49
CA LYS A 629 18.36 -0.92 -4.46
C LYS A 629 17.77 0.18 -5.34
N ILE A 630 18.30 1.41 -5.24
CA ILE A 630 17.88 2.55 -6.06
C ILE A 630 18.16 2.33 -7.55
N ARG A 631 19.38 1.88 -7.89
CA ARG A 631 19.78 1.62 -9.28
C ARG A 631 18.89 0.55 -9.92
N PHE A 632 18.59 -0.53 -9.18
CA PHE A 632 17.73 -1.61 -9.65
C PHE A 632 16.30 -1.14 -9.93
N VAL A 633 15.69 -0.38 -9.00
CA VAL A 633 14.37 0.22 -9.20
C VAL A 633 14.36 1.14 -10.42
N LYS A 634 15.38 2.00 -10.60
CA LYS A 634 15.49 2.88 -11.76
C LYS A 634 15.63 2.10 -13.08
N ALA A 635 16.39 1.01 -13.08
CA ALA A 635 16.58 0.17 -14.25
C ALA A 635 15.25 -0.44 -14.72
N LEU A 636 14.46 -1.00 -13.79
CA LEU A 636 13.12 -1.54 -14.10
C LEU A 636 12.17 -0.44 -14.59
N GLN A 637 12.14 0.74 -13.95
CA GLN A 637 11.29 1.85 -14.37
C GLN A 637 11.65 2.39 -15.75
N ALA A 638 12.94 2.37 -16.13
CA ALA A 638 13.39 2.83 -17.45
C ALA A 638 12.85 1.97 -18.60
N ASP A 639 12.48 0.73 -18.35
CA ASP A 639 11.81 -0.18 -19.30
C ASP A 639 10.27 -0.07 -19.27
N GLY A 640 9.74 0.89 -18.51
CA GLY A 640 8.30 1.13 -18.42
C GLY A 640 7.57 0.18 -17.47
N TYR A 641 8.28 -0.53 -16.59
CA TYR A 641 7.64 -1.31 -15.54
C TYR A 641 7.15 -0.43 -14.39
N VAL A 642 6.05 -0.83 -13.78
CA VAL A 642 5.54 -0.24 -12.53
C VAL A 642 6.09 -1.04 -11.37
N VAL A 643 6.93 -0.40 -10.57
CA VAL A 643 7.72 -1.05 -9.51
C VAL A 643 7.12 -0.77 -8.14
N ALA A 644 6.73 -1.83 -7.43
CA ALA A 644 6.50 -1.79 -5.99
C ALA A 644 7.79 -2.18 -5.26
N MET A 645 8.18 -1.46 -4.22
CA MET A 645 9.36 -1.73 -3.41
C MET A 645 8.98 -1.81 -1.93
N THR A 646 9.39 -2.89 -1.25
CA THR A 646 9.21 -3.00 0.21
C THR A 646 10.50 -2.71 0.96
N GLY A 647 10.39 -2.25 2.19
CA GLY A 647 11.52 -2.06 3.09
C GLY A 647 11.05 -1.67 4.49
N ASP A 648 11.90 -1.91 5.48
CA ASP A 648 11.62 -1.61 6.90
C ASP A 648 12.63 -0.63 7.52
N GLY A 649 13.83 -0.51 6.93
CA GLY A 649 14.93 0.27 7.47
C GLY A 649 15.12 1.66 6.87
N VAL A 650 15.96 2.45 7.53
CA VAL A 650 16.44 3.76 7.03
C VAL A 650 17.12 3.60 5.67
N ASN A 651 17.83 2.48 5.47
CA ASN A 651 18.57 2.18 4.24
C ASN A 651 17.65 1.96 3.03
N ASP A 652 16.37 1.65 3.27
CA ASP A 652 15.38 1.40 2.22
C ASP A 652 14.64 2.68 1.80
N ALA A 653 14.59 3.68 2.66
CA ALA A 653 13.80 4.88 2.45
C ALA A 653 14.03 5.58 1.09
N PRO A 654 15.27 5.72 0.59
CA PRO A 654 15.51 6.32 -0.72
C PRO A 654 14.95 5.47 -1.88
N ALA A 655 15.00 4.13 -1.77
CA ALA A 655 14.43 3.22 -2.76
C ALA A 655 12.88 3.20 -2.69
N LEU A 656 12.30 3.23 -1.47
CA LEU A 656 10.86 3.35 -1.23
C LEU A 656 10.30 4.64 -1.84
N LYS A 657 10.98 5.78 -1.62
CA LYS A 657 10.60 7.08 -2.18
C LYS A 657 10.68 7.10 -3.71
N ARG A 658 11.66 6.41 -4.29
CA ARG A 658 11.89 6.35 -5.74
C ARG A 658 10.89 5.45 -6.44
N ALA A 659 10.47 4.35 -5.83
CA ALA A 659 9.53 3.39 -6.42
C ALA A 659 8.18 4.04 -6.77
N ASP A 660 7.48 3.46 -7.76
CA ASP A 660 6.12 3.89 -8.08
C ASP A 660 5.21 3.69 -6.88
N ILE A 661 5.43 2.60 -6.12
CA ILE A 661 4.79 2.31 -4.85
C ILE A 661 5.83 1.87 -3.84
N GLY A 662 6.24 2.78 -2.93
CA GLY A 662 6.99 2.41 -1.73
C GLY A 662 6.04 1.80 -0.70
N ILE A 663 6.44 0.69 -0.10
CA ILE A 663 5.66 -0.08 0.88
C ILE A 663 6.51 -0.26 2.12
N ALA A 664 6.11 0.32 3.24
CA ALA A 664 6.79 0.16 4.52
C ALA A 664 6.12 -0.90 5.39
N MET A 665 6.91 -1.55 6.24
CA MET A 665 6.42 -2.43 7.28
C MET A 665 5.82 -1.60 8.41
N GLY A 666 4.69 -2.04 8.98
CA GLY A 666 3.97 -1.34 10.04
C GLY A 666 4.48 -1.69 11.43
N ILE A 667 4.88 -2.95 11.63
CA ILE A 667 5.37 -3.48 12.91
C ILE A 667 6.89 -3.24 13.03
N THR A 668 7.68 -3.76 12.08
CA THR A 668 9.15 -3.68 12.10
C THR A 668 9.71 -2.42 11.46
N GLY A 669 8.90 -1.71 10.66
CA GLY A 669 9.36 -0.55 9.90
C GLY A 669 9.66 0.66 10.78
N THR A 670 10.80 1.31 10.48
CA THR A 670 11.18 2.60 11.09
C THR A 670 10.26 3.72 10.62
N ASP A 671 10.18 4.81 11.38
CA ASP A 671 9.38 5.96 10.99
C ASP A 671 9.87 6.59 9.68
N VAL A 672 11.18 6.55 9.44
CA VAL A 672 11.81 6.97 8.18
C VAL A 672 11.28 6.17 6.99
N SER A 673 11.22 4.84 7.11
CA SER A 673 10.66 3.99 6.05
C SER A 673 9.17 4.24 5.84
N LYS A 674 8.40 4.36 6.94
CA LYS A 674 6.97 4.72 6.91
C LYS A 674 6.76 6.11 6.31
N GLY A 675 7.64 7.08 6.62
CA GLY A 675 7.63 8.44 6.06
C GLY A 675 7.80 8.45 4.54
N ALA A 676 8.77 7.69 4.04
CA ALA A 676 9.11 7.58 2.61
C ALA A 676 8.08 6.78 1.79
N ALA A 677 7.31 5.90 2.41
CA ALA A 677 6.39 4.98 1.74
C ALA A 677 5.04 5.63 1.39
N LYS A 678 4.41 5.11 0.33
CA LYS A 678 3.03 5.46 -0.09
C LYS A 678 1.98 4.51 0.50
N MET A 679 2.41 3.33 0.96
CA MET A 679 1.57 2.31 1.60
C MET A 679 2.30 1.73 2.82
N ILE A 680 1.55 1.41 3.87
CA ILE A 680 2.06 0.76 5.09
C ILE A 680 1.29 -0.55 5.30
N LEU A 681 2.02 -1.64 5.58
CA LEU A 681 1.44 -2.95 5.92
C LEU A 681 1.35 -3.09 7.43
N THR A 682 0.16 -3.24 7.98
CA THR A 682 -0.03 -3.40 9.44
C THR A 682 0.35 -4.78 9.97
N ASP A 683 0.54 -5.75 9.09
CA ASP A 683 0.84 -7.16 9.39
C ASP A 683 2.23 -7.62 8.90
N ASP A 684 2.99 -6.72 8.28
CA ASP A 684 4.30 -6.97 7.66
C ASP A 684 4.31 -8.20 6.72
N ASN A 685 3.19 -8.51 6.05
CA ASN A 685 3.00 -9.72 5.28
C ASN A 685 3.01 -9.45 3.77
N PHE A 686 3.88 -10.15 3.03
CA PHE A 686 3.94 -10.07 1.57
C PHE A 686 2.60 -10.43 0.89
N ALA A 687 1.83 -11.37 1.45
CA ALA A 687 0.53 -11.74 0.90
C ALA A 687 -0.46 -10.56 0.85
N THR A 688 -0.37 -9.64 1.80
CA THR A 688 -1.18 -8.41 1.84
C THR A 688 -0.86 -7.49 0.67
N ILE A 689 0.40 -7.47 0.18
CA ILE A 689 0.78 -6.71 -1.03
C ILE A 689 0.04 -7.26 -2.25
N VAL A 690 0.07 -8.57 -2.45
CA VAL A 690 -0.60 -9.22 -3.59
C VAL A 690 -2.12 -9.05 -3.51
N ALA A 691 -2.69 -9.10 -2.31
CA ALA A 691 -4.09 -8.79 -2.08
C ALA A 691 -4.42 -7.33 -2.39
N ALA A 692 -3.53 -6.39 -2.06
CA ALA A 692 -3.66 -4.98 -2.39
C ALA A 692 -3.61 -4.73 -3.91
N VAL A 693 -2.73 -5.40 -4.63
CA VAL A 693 -2.69 -5.36 -6.10
C VAL A 693 -4.01 -5.84 -6.70
N ARG A 694 -4.56 -6.95 -6.18
CA ARG A 694 -5.88 -7.46 -6.61
C ARG A 694 -6.99 -6.42 -6.42
N GLU A 695 -7.04 -5.78 -5.25
CA GLU A 695 -8.02 -4.72 -4.99
C GLU A 695 -7.80 -3.50 -5.88
N GLY A 696 -6.54 -3.07 -6.09
CA GLY A 696 -6.20 -1.97 -7.00
C GLY A 696 -6.69 -2.21 -8.44
N ARG A 697 -6.51 -3.43 -8.97
CA ARG A 697 -7.06 -3.85 -10.27
C ARG A 697 -8.60 -3.79 -10.27
N GLY A 698 -9.25 -4.25 -9.20
CA GLY A 698 -10.70 -4.20 -9.05
C GLY A 698 -11.25 -2.77 -9.00
N ILE A 699 -10.57 -1.88 -8.31
CA ILE A 699 -10.94 -0.46 -8.21
C ILE A 699 -10.86 0.20 -9.59
N TYR A 700 -9.78 -0.04 -10.34
CA TYR A 700 -9.66 0.45 -11.72
C TYR A 700 -10.76 -0.09 -12.62
N ASP A 701 -11.06 -1.40 -12.56
CA ASP A 701 -12.16 -2.01 -13.30
C ASP A 701 -13.52 -1.36 -12.97
N ASN A 702 -13.77 -1.02 -11.70
CA ASN A 702 -15.00 -0.37 -11.27
C ASN A 702 -15.12 1.06 -11.81
N ILE A 703 -14.03 1.81 -11.80
CA ILE A 703 -13.98 3.13 -12.44
C ILE A 703 -14.28 3.01 -13.94
N LEU A 704 -13.68 2.04 -14.61
CA LEU A 704 -13.91 1.80 -16.03
C LEU A 704 -15.36 1.39 -16.33
N LYS A 705 -16.00 0.56 -15.48
CA LYS A 705 -17.42 0.21 -15.59
C LYS A 705 -18.30 1.47 -15.58
N PHE A 706 -18.04 2.36 -14.64
CA PHE A 706 -18.77 3.61 -14.51
C PHE A 706 -18.55 4.52 -15.72
N VAL A 707 -17.30 4.75 -16.13
CA VAL A 707 -16.97 5.55 -17.34
C VAL A 707 -17.69 5.01 -18.57
N ARG A 708 -17.69 3.70 -18.78
CA ARG A 708 -18.38 3.06 -19.91
C ARG A 708 -19.90 3.25 -19.82
N PHE A 709 -20.47 3.11 -18.63
CA PHE A 709 -21.91 3.34 -18.40
C PHE A 709 -22.31 4.75 -18.84
N GLN A 710 -21.63 5.74 -18.29
CA GLN A 710 -21.93 7.17 -18.53
C GLN A 710 -21.75 7.57 -19.99
N LEU A 711 -20.65 7.11 -20.63
CA LEU A 711 -20.40 7.45 -22.03
C LEU A 711 -21.40 6.80 -22.99
N THR A 712 -21.88 5.59 -22.69
CA THR A 712 -22.92 4.96 -23.51
C THR A 712 -24.21 5.78 -23.46
N THR A 713 -24.58 6.28 -22.28
CA THR A 713 -25.73 7.16 -22.06
C THR A 713 -25.60 8.46 -22.85
N ALA A 714 -24.46 9.16 -22.70
CA ALA A 714 -24.19 10.40 -23.41
C ALA A 714 -24.24 10.22 -24.95
N TRP A 715 -23.64 9.16 -25.47
CA TRP A 715 -23.74 8.82 -26.91
C TRP A 715 -25.18 8.55 -27.34
N GLY A 716 -25.96 7.83 -26.51
CA GLY A 716 -27.39 7.63 -26.78
C GLY A 716 -28.13 8.95 -26.94
N PHE A 717 -27.97 9.88 -26.00
CA PHE A 717 -28.59 11.21 -26.06
C PHE A 717 -28.16 11.98 -27.33
N VAL A 718 -26.85 12.09 -27.58
CA VAL A 718 -26.33 12.80 -28.76
C VAL A 718 -26.98 12.31 -30.05
N LEU A 719 -27.04 10.98 -30.22
CA LEU A 719 -27.61 10.39 -31.43
C LEU A 719 -29.13 10.59 -31.55
N ILE A 720 -29.87 10.53 -30.41
CA ILE A 720 -31.31 10.76 -30.39
C ILE A 720 -31.61 12.20 -30.79
N PHE A 721 -30.91 13.19 -30.18
CA PHE A 721 -31.08 14.60 -30.50
C PHE A 721 -30.70 14.94 -31.94
N LEU A 722 -29.59 14.38 -32.44
CA LEU A 722 -29.15 14.56 -33.79
C LEU A 722 -30.17 13.97 -34.80
N ALA A 723 -30.73 12.79 -34.49
CA ALA A 723 -31.78 12.18 -35.30
C ALA A 723 -33.07 13.03 -35.29
N ALA A 724 -33.48 13.46 -34.10
CA ALA A 724 -34.67 14.33 -33.96
C ALA A 724 -34.51 15.66 -34.70
N ALA A 725 -33.34 16.30 -34.60
CA ALA A 725 -33.00 17.50 -35.34
C ALA A 725 -32.95 17.30 -36.86
N THR A 726 -32.44 16.13 -37.32
CA THR A 726 -32.29 15.86 -38.77
C THR A 726 -33.62 15.48 -39.41
N PHE A 727 -34.41 14.64 -38.74
CA PHE A 727 -35.66 14.09 -39.29
C PHE A 727 -36.94 14.83 -38.81
N GLY A 728 -36.81 15.81 -37.94
CA GLY A 728 -37.93 16.61 -37.48
C GLY A 728 -38.85 15.90 -36.44
N PHE A 729 -38.37 14.87 -35.75
CA PHE A 729 -39.18 14.16 -34.76
C PHE A 729 -39.41 15.03 -33.50
N ALA A 730 -40.62 15.02 -32.96
CA ALA A 730 -40.99 15.79 -31.76
C ALA A 730 -40.53 17.25 -31.81
N GLY A 731 -40.64 17.93 -32.94
CA GLY A 731 -40.18 19.30 -33.09
C GLY A 731 -38.68 19.54 -32.96
N GLY A 732 -37.86 18.48 -32.99
CA GLY A 732 -36.41 18.54 -32.76
C GLY A 732 -35.97 18.38 -31.30
N ALA A 733 -36.91 18.37 -30.36
CA ALA A 733 -36.69 18.21 -28.92
C ALA A 733 -37.34 16.92 -28.39
N PRO A 734 -36.68 15.76 -28.51
CA PRO A 734 -37.24 14.45 -28.15
C PRO A 734 -37.45 14.23 -26.64
N PHE A 735 -36.79 15.03 -25.83
CA PHE A 735 -36.90 15.03 -24.35
C PHE A 735 -36.88 16.45 -23.81
N THR A 736 -37.64 16.71 -22.74
CA THR A 736 -37.56 17.98 -22.03
C THR A 736 -36.27 18.03 -21.19
N ALA A 737 -35.83 19.22 -20.81
CA ALA A 737 -34.65 19.43 -19.97
C ALA A 737 -34.75 18.66 -18.63
N LEU A 738 -35.96 18.57 -18.08
CA LEU A 738 -36.25 17.81 -16.86
C LEU A 738 -36.12 16.31 -17.03
N GLN A 739 -36.64 15.76 -18.12
CA GLN A 739 -36.51 14.34 -18.41
C GLN A 739 -35.05 13.94 -18.57
N ILE A 740 -34.24 14.77 -19.24
CA ILE A 740 -32.78 14.54 -19.36
C ILE A 740 -32.12 14.57 -18.00
N LEU A 741 -32.42 15.57 -17.23
CA LEU A 741 -31.82 15.73 -15.90
C LEU A 741 -32.26 14.63 -14.95
N TRP A 742 -33.51 14.16 -15.03
CA TRP A 742 -34.00 13.00 -14.32
C TRP A 742 -33.14 11.75 -14.63
N VAL A 743 -32.87 11.51 -15.90
CA VAL A 743 -31.98 10.42 -16.29
C VAL A 743 -30.59 10.59 -15.68
N ASN A 744 -29.98 11.78 -15.80
CA ASN A 744 -28.64 12.02 -15.27
C ASN A 744 -28.59 11.86 -13.74
N ILE A 745 -29.51 12.51 -12.98
CA ILE A 745 -29.50 12.44 -11.52
C ILE A 745 -29.78 11.02 -11.00
N ILE A 746 -30.82 10.35 -11.54
CA ILE A 746 -31.22 9.03 -11.05
C ILE A 746 -30.23 7.95 -11.46
N MET A 747 -29.64 8.07 -12.65
CA MET A 747 -28.72 7.06 -13.15
C MET A 747 -27.26 7.31 -12.71
N ASP A 748 -26.82 8.56 -12.63
CA ASP A 748 -25.46 8.92 -12.23
C ASP A 748 -25.27 8.96 -10.70
N GLY A 749 -26.33 9.02 -9.91
CA GLY A 749 -26.29 8.98 -8.45
C GLY A 749 -26.13 7.55 -7.90
N PRO A 750 -27.23 6.92 -7.45
CA PRO A 750 -27.17 5.63 -6.76
C PRO A 750 -26.56 4.48 -7.59
N PRO A 751 -26.89 4.31 -8.90
CA PRO A 751 -26.31 3.25 -9.72
C PRO A 751 -24.80 3.41 -9.95
N ALA A 752 -24.35 4.64 -10.19
CA ALA A 752 -22.93 4.94 -10.37
C ALA A 752 -22.09 4.65 -9.13
N LEU A 753 -22.59 5.08 -7.94
CA LEU A 753 -21.95 4.73 -6.67
C LEU A 753 -21.93 3.22 -6.42
N ALA A 754 -23.00 2.52 -6.79
CA ALA A 754 -23.06 1.06 -6.66
C ALA A 754 -22.07 0.33 -7.58
N LEU A 755 -21.78 0.87 -8.78
CA LEU A 755 -20.70 0.38 -9.64
C LEU A 755 -19.31 0.64 -9.02
N GLY A 756 -19.08 1.80 -8.41
CA GLY A 756 -17.83 2.15 -7.73
C GLY A 756 -17.44 1.19 -6.62
N VAL A 757 -18.42 0.57 -5.96
CA VAL A 757 -18.20 -0.42 -4.89
C VAL A 757 -18.44 -1.87 -5.33
N ASP A 758 -18.52 -2.15 -6.64
CA ASP A 758 -18.72 -3.50 -7.14
C ASP A 758 -17.58 -4.44 -6.69
N ARG A 759 -17.89 -5.72 -6.57
CA ARG A 759 -16.90 -6.73 -6.15
C ARG A 759 -15.84 -6.91 -7.23
N THR A 760 -14.60 -7.08 -6.78
CA THR A 760 -13.47 -7.40 -7.65
C THR A 760 -13.71 -8.74 -8.34
N ASP A 761 -13.50 -8.79 -9.66
CA ASP A 761 -13.61 -10.01 -10.45
C ASP A 761 -12.62 -11.05 -9.91
N PRO A 762 -13.04 -12.29 -9.58
CA PRO A 762 -12.13 -13.34 -9.14
C PRO A 762 -11.01 -13.64 -10.13
N GLU A 763 -11.24 -13.41 -11.43
CA GLU A 763 -10.27 -13.68 -12.50
C GLU A 763 -9.31 -12.51 -12.77
N VAL A 764 -9.38 -11.41 -12.00
CA VAL A 764 -8.54 -10.24 -12.21
C VAL A 764 -7.04 -10.55 -12.11
N MET A 765 -6.66 -11.54 -11.30
CA MET A 765 -5.29 -12.01 -11.12
C MET A 765 -4.84 -13.05 -12.18
N LYS A 766 -5.68 -13.35 -13.18
CA LYS A 766 -5.28 -14.14 -14.35
C LYS A 766 -4.93 -13.27 -15.55
N ARG A 767 -5.05 -11.95 -15.43
CA ARG A 767 -4.72 -10.98 -16.47
C ARG A 767 -3.32 -10.41 -16.22
N PRO A 768 -2.52 -10.14 -17.29
CA PRO A 768 -1.25 -9.44 -17.14
C PRO A 768 -1.47 -8.01 -16.63
N PRO A 769 -0.42 -7.37 -16.06
CA PRO A 769 -0.46 -5.97 -15.68
C PRO A 769 -0.78 -5.08 -16.87
N ARG A 770 -1.47 -3.97 -16.61
CA ARG A 770 -1.78 -2.97 -17.63
C ARG A 770 -0.51 -2.19 -18.00
N PRO A 771 -0.24 -1.98 -19.30
CA PRO A 771 0.87 -1.13 -19.73
C PRO A 771 0.74 0.31 -19.20
N VAL A 772 1.87 0.92 -18.89
CA VAL A 772 1.91 2.34 -18.49
C VAL A 772 1.43 3.19 -19.66
N GLY A 773 0.50 4.12 -19.41
CA GLY A 773 -0.02 5.01 -20.44
C GLY A 773 -1.13 4.42 -21.33
N GLU A 774 -1.61 3.21 -21.06
CA GLU A 774 -2.79 2.70 -21.76
C GLU A 774 -3.99 3.62 -21.52
N PRO A 775 -4.64 4.15 -22.60
CA PRO A 775 -5.78 5.05 -22.44
C PRO A 775 -6.97 4.31 -21.83
N LEU A 776 -7.75 5.00 -20.98
CA LEU A 776 -8.99 4.47 -20.42
C LEU A 776 -9.94 3.92 -21.49
N LEU A 777 -10.03 4.64 -22.62
CA LEU A 777 -10.85 4.28 -23.76
C LEU A 777 -9.96 3.83 -24.93
N THR A 778 -9.81 2.53 -25.09
CA THR A 778 -9.20 1.94 -26.28
C THR A 778 -10.15 2.06 -27.47
N GLY A 779 -9.64 2.04 -28.71
CA GLY A 779 -10.46 2.09 -29.92
C GLY A 779 -11.56 1.01 -29.95
N ARG A 780 -11.26 -0.17 -29.41
CA ARG A 780 -12.25 -1.25 -29.25
C ARG A 780 -13.37 -0.87 -28.26
N ARG A 781 -13.03 -0.27 -27.12
CA ARG A 781 -14.02 0.19 -26.14
C ARG A 781 -14.92 1.26 -26.75
N ILE A 782 -14.33 2.23 -27.45
CA ILE A 782 -15.09 3.28 -28.16
C ILE A 782 -16.07 2.67 -29.17
N ALA A 783 -15.64 1.68 -29.96
CA ALA A 783 -16.52 1.02 -30.93
C ALA A 783 -17.70 0.31 -30.23
N VAL A 784 -17.47 -0.38 -29.12
CA VAL A 784 -18.56 -1.03 -28.34
C VAL A 784 -19.55 0.02 -27.81
N LEU A 785 -19.04 1.13 -27.24
CA LEU A 785 -19.87 2.21 -26.71
C LEU A 785 -20.72 2.83 -27.85
N ALA A 786 -20.13 3.07 -29.01
CA ALA A 786 -20.82 3.60 -30.18
C ALA A 786 -21.95 2.67 -30.64
N VAL A 787 -21.70 1.37 -30.76
CA VAL A 787 -22.71 0.37 -31.14
C VAL A 787 -23.88 0.35 -30.13
N LEU A 788 -23.58 0.32 -28.82
CA LEU A 788 -24.62 0.30 -27.80
C LEU A 788 -25.42 1.61 -27.81
N GLY A 789 -24.75 2.76 -27.96
CA GLY A 789 -25.43 4.06 -28.09
C GLY A 789 -26.33 4.13 -29.34
N ILE A 790 -25.92 3.56 -30.49
CA ILE A 790 -26.74 3.44 -31.69
C ILE A 790 -27.99 2.58 -31.41
N VAL A 791 -27.84 1.43 -30.72
CA VAL A 791 -28.97 0.57 -30.36
C VAL A 791 -29.99 1.34 -29.50
N MET A 792 -29.49 2.08 -28.49
CA MET A 792 -30.35 2.92 -27.63
C MET A 792 -31.06 4.01 -28.45
N ALA A 793 -30.33 4.70 -29.32
CA ALA A 793 -30.88 5.78 -30.12
C ALA A 793 -31.94 5.25 -31.11
N VAL A 794 -31.62 4.19 -31.86
CA VAL A 794 -32.55 3.60 -32.83
C VAL A 794 -33.81 3.10 -32.13
N GLY A 795 -33.67 2.36 -30.99
CA GLY A 795 -34.84 1.85 -30.30
C GLY A 795 -35.72 2.96 -29.72
N THR A 796 -35.10 3.99 -29.11
CA THR A 796 -35.83 5.13 -28.55
C THR A 796 -36.54 5.93 -29.65
N CYS A 797 -35.85 6.26 -30.76
CA CYS A 797 -36.45 6.95 -31.90
C CYS A 797 -37.58 6.11 -32.57
N THR A 798 -37.40 4.78 -32.63
CA THR A 798 -38.46 3.88 -33.14
C THR A 798 -39.71 3.95 -32.29
N VAL A 799 -39.58 3.95 -30.97
CA VAL A 799 -40.72 4.09 -30.07
C VAL A 799 -41.31 5.49 -30.21
N LEU A 800 -40.51 6.56 -30.23
CA LEU A 800 -40.97 7.96 -30.39
C LEU A 800 -41.84 8.13 -31.62
N VAL A 801 -41.41 7.59 -32.75
CA VAL A 801 -42.10 7.80 -34.05
C VAL A 801 -43.32 6.88 -34.22
N ASN A 802 -43.29 5.67 -33.71
CA ASN A 802 -44.32 4.67 -33.99
C ASN A 802 -45.32 4.45 -32.83
N ALA A 803 -45.04 4.92 -31.61
CA ALA A 803 -45.93 4.76 -30.46
C ALA A 803 -47.37 5.22 -30.76
N PRO A 804 -47.59 6.39 -31.38
CA PRO A 804 -48.95 6.83 -31.75
C PRO A 804 -49.66 5.91 -32.74
N ARG A 805 -48.89 5.17 -33.58
CA ARG A 805 -49.46 4.19 -34.54
C ARG A 805 -49.78 2.88 -33.88
N TRP A 806 -48.97 2.45 -32.94
CA TRP A 806 -49.15 1.18 -32.23
C TRP A 806 -50.24 1.26 -31.16
N PHE A 807 -50.52 2.48 -30.63
CA PHE A 807 -51.53 2.74 -29.63
C PHE A 807 -52.41 3.94 -30.04
N PRO A 808 -53.29 3.78 -31.04
CA PRO A 808 -54.08 4.87 -31.57
C PRO A 808 -55.01 5.53 -30.52
N GLU A 809 -55.40 4.75 -29.48
CA GLU A 809 -56.26 5.26 -28.38
C GLU A 809 -55.59 6.33 -27.53
N SER A 810 -54.24 6.35 -27.50
CA SER A 810 -53.45 7.32 -26.75
C SER A 810 -52.76 8.35 -27.66
N ALA A 811 -53.01 8.32 -28.98
CA ALA A 811 -52.31 9.13 -30.00
C ALA A 811 -52.65 10.62 -30.02
N GLY A 812 -53.52 11.10 -29.11
CA GLY A 812 -54.03 12.48 -29.10
C GLY A 812 -53.06 13.53 -28.57
N SER A 813 -51.93 13.16 -27.97
CA SER A 813 -50.97 14.12 -27.45
C SER A 813 -49.52 13.77 -27.85
N THR A 814 -48.71 14.76 -28.13
CA THR A 814 -47.26 14.65 -28.36
C THR A 814 -46.55 14.16 -27.12
N GLU A 815 -47.06 14.45 -25.92
CA GLU A 815 -46.53 14.01 -24.61
C GLU A 815 -46.55 12.49 -24.45
N PHE A 816 -47.51 11.78 -25.08
CA PHE A 816 -47.57 10.30 -25.04
C PHE A 816 -46.34 9.67 -25.68
N ALA A 817 -45.96 10.11 -26.89
CA ALA A 817 -44.83 9.56 -27.62
C ALA A 817 -43.51 9.85 -26.89
N THR A 818 -43.37 11.07 -26.36
CA THR A 818 -42.18 11.47 -25.58
C THR A 818 -42.11 10.72 -24.25
N THR A 819 -43.23 10.50 -23.55
CA THR A 819 -43.27 9.68 -22.31
C THR A 819 -42.82 8.23 -22.55
N MET A 820 -43.31 7.62 -23.66
CA MET A 820 -42.87 6.27 -24.01
C MET A 820 -41.38 6.21 -24.39
N ALA A 821 -40.91 7.19 -25.17
CA ALA A 821 -39.48 7.28 -25.52
C ALA A 821 -38.58 7.49 -24.28
N PHE A 822 -38.97 8.42 -23.40
CA PHE A 822 -38.29 8.68 -22.13
C PHE A 822 -38.22 7.43 -21.26
N THR A 823 -39.36 6.75 -21.04
CA THR A 823 -39.42 5.51 -20.28
C THR A 823 -38.57 4.41 -20.89
N THR A 824 -38.59 4.26 -22.23
CA THR A 824 -37.74 3.32 -22.95
C THR A 824 -36.26 3.61 -22.72
N PHE A 825 -35.87 4.89 -22.77
CA PHE A 825 -34.47 5.28 -22.55
C PHE A 825 -34.02 5.00 -21.10
N VAL A 826 -34.88 5.22 -20.09
CA VAL A 826 -34.60 4.82 -18.70
C VAL A 826 -34.40 3.31 -18.60
N PHE A 827 -35.21 2.47 -19.24
CA PHE A 827 -35.00 1.02 -19.23
C PHE A 827 -33.74 0.61 -19.99
N TYR A 828 -33.34 1.32 -21.03
CA TYR A 828 -32.02 1.13 -21.63
C TYR A 828 -30.89 1.33 -20.61
N GLN A 829 -30.99 2.34 -19.73
CA GLN A 829 -29.99 2.57 -18.68
C GLN A 829 -30.02 1.45 -17.64
N VAL A 830 -31.22 1.03 -17.18
CA VAL A 830 -31.39 -0.08 -16.24
C VAL A 830 -30.69 -1.36 -16.74
N PHE A 831 -30.89 -1.71 -17.99
CA PHE A 831 -30.28 -2.88 -18.59
C PHE A 831 -28.78 -2.69 -18.91
N ASN A 832 -28.37 -1.49 -19.32
CA ASN A 832 -26.99 -1.18 -19.61
C ASN A 832 -26.12 -1.21 -18.34
N LEU A 833 -26.66 -0.83 -17.17
CA LEU A 833 -25.99 -0.96 -15.89
C LEU A 833 -25.54 -2.41 -15.60
N LEU A 834 -26.38 -3.37 -15.96
CA LEU A 834 -26.05 -4.80 -15.85
C LEU A 834 -24.95 -5.20 -16.87
N ASN A 835 -25.01 -4.67 -18.09
CA ASN A 835 -24.07 -4.97 -19.16
C ASN A 835 -22.63 -4.52 -18.86
N VAL A 836 -22.46 -3.33 -18.28
CA VAL A 836 -21.13 -2.73 -18.07
C VAL A 836 -20.34 -3.40 -16.96
N ARG A 837 -20.96 -4.24 -16.14
CA ARG A 837 -20.29 -4.95 -15.04
C ARG A 837 -19.18 -5.90 -15.51
N SER A 838 -19.26 -6.42 -16.73
CA SER A 838 -18.19 -7.23 -17.31
C SER A 838 -17.98 -6.88 -18.78
N GLU A 839 -16.71 -6.82 -19.22
CA GLU A 839 -16.36 -6.60 -20.63
C GLU A 839 -16.52 -7.86 -21.47
N THR A 840 -16.31 -9.03 -20.88
CA THR A 840 -16.27 -10.32 -21.60
C THR A 840 -17.22 -11.35 -21.04
N GLY A 841 -17.56 -11.26 -19.73
CA GLY A 841 -18.48 -12.17 -19.05
C GLY A 841 -19.93 -11.88 -19.39
N SER A 842 -20.77 -12.95 -19.42
CA SER A 842 -22.21 -12.80 -19.66
C SER A 842 -22.93 -12.18 -18.46
N VAL A 843 -23.96 -11.37 -18.75
CA VAL A 843 -24.90 -10.87 -17.73
C VAL A 843 -25.64 -12.01 -17.02
N PHE A 844 -25.87 -13.13 -17.72
CA PHE A 844 -26.61 -14.30 -17.20
C PHE A 844 -25.74 -15.20 -16.30
N THR A 845 -24.89 -14.61 -15.44
CA THR A 845 -24.07 -15.33 -14.47
C THR A 845 -24.50 -15.02 -13.04
N LEU A 846 -24.17 -15.93 -12.10
CA LEU A 846 -24.44 -15.70 -10.67
C LEU A 846 -23.73 -14.45 -10.13
N LEU A 847 -22.63 -14.02 -10.77
CA LEU A 847 -21.93 -12.78 -10.41
C LEU A 847 -22.80 -11.54 -10.54
N THR A 848 -23.82 -11.56 -11.41
CA THR A 848 -24.79 -10.47 -11.57
C THR A 848 -25.57 -10.20 -10.29
N PHE A 849 -25.79 -11.18 -9.44
CA PHE A 849 -26.56 -11.05 -8.20
C PHE A 849 -25.70 -10.76 -6.96
N THR A 850 -24.37 -10.68 -7.08
CA THR A 850 -23.47 -10.55 -5.93
C THR A 850 -23.43 -9.16 -5.29
N ASN A 851 -23.80 -8.10 -6.04
CA ASN A 851 -23.80 -6.73 -5.53
C ASN A 851 -25.22 -6.27 -5.19
N ARG A 852 -25.54 -6.28 -3.88
CA ARG A 852 -26.86 -5.85 -3.38
C ARG A 852 -27.14 -4.36 -3.65
N ALA A 853 -26.10 -3.51 -3.64
CA ALA A 853 -26.27 -2.08 -3.84
C ALA A 853 -26.78 -1.78 -5.27
N ILE A 854 -26.30 -2.50 -6.28
CA ILE A 854 -26.80 -2.38 -7.66
C ILE A 854 -28.30 -2.75 -7.72
N TRP A 855 -28.71 -3.85 -7.11
CA TRP A 855 -30.12 -4.27 -7.16
C TRP A 855 -31.03 -3.30 -6.39
N VAL A 856 -30.62 -2.81 -5.24
CA VAL A 856 -31.36 -1.78 -4.49
C VAL A 856 -31.48 -0.50 -5.32
N SER A 857 -30.41 -0.05 -5.96
CA SER A 857 -30.45 1.15 -6.81
C SER A 857 -31.33 0.95 -8.04
N LEU A 858 -31.27 -0.21 -8.71
CA LEU A 858 -32.15 -0.52 -9.85
C LEU A 858 -33.64 -0.54 -9.47
N ILE A 859 -33.97 -1.20 -8.36
CA ILE A 859 -35.35 -1.23 -7.86
C ILE A 859 -35.82 0.19 -7.54
N ALA A 860 -34.97 0.99 -6.86
CA ALA A 860 -35.30 2.38 -6.55
C ALA A 860 -35.54 3.20 -7.83
N VAL A 861 -34.67 3.07 -8.85
CA VAL A 861 -34.85 3.74 -10.14
C VAL A 861 -36.17 3.36 -10.82
N VAL A 862 -36.49 2.06 -10.86
CA VAL A 862 -37.73 1.56 -11.49
C VAL A 862 -38.95 2.08 -10.73
N VAL A 863 -38.92 2.03 -9.39
CA VAL A 863 -40.02 2.57 -8.56
C VAL A 863 -40.21 4.07 -8.79
N LEU A 864 -39.13 4.84 -8.79
CA LEU A 864 -39.16 6.27 -9.04
C LEU A 864 -39.68 6.60 -10.45
N GLN A 865 -39.29 5.82 -11.48
CA GLN A 865 -39.78 5.99 -12.84
C GLN A 865 -41.30 5.72 -12.93
N VAL A 866 -41.79 4.68 -12.23
CA VAL A 866 -43.23 4.40 -12.16
C VAL A 866 -43.98 5.57 -11.49
N LEU A 867 -43.43 6.13 -10.40
CA LEU A 867 -44.06 7.28 -9.73
C LEU A 867 -44.12 8.51 -10.66
N VAL A 868 -43.03 8.82 -11.39
CA VAL A 868 -42.98 9.98 -12.34
C VAL A 868 -43.96 9.82 -13.48
N VAL A 869 -44.19 8.61 -13.98
CA VAL A 869 -45.08 8.39 -15.11
C VAL A 869 -46.53 8.18 -14.70
N GLN A 870 -46.81 7.61 -13.52
CA GLN A 870 -48.17 7.22 -13.14
C GLN A 870 -48.90 8.23 -12.22
N LEU A 871 -48.17 9.08 -11.50
CA LEU A 871 -48.77 10.06 -10.61
C LEU A 871 -48.91 11.42 -11.31
N SER A 872 -50.12 11.94 -11.37
CA SER A 872 -50.44 13.21 -12.06
C SER A 872 -49.61 14.39 -11.54
N ILE A 873 -49.30 14.43 -10.25
CA ILE A 873 -48.50 15.51 -9.66
C ILE A 873 -47.09 15.58 -10.23
N PHE A 874 -46.53 14.47 -10.67
CA PHE A 874 -45.23 14.42 -11.36
C PHE A 874 -45.41 14.53 -12.87
N GLY A 875 -46.57 14.11 -13.41
CA GLY A 875 -46.91 14.23 -14.82
C GLY A 875 -46.82 15.70 -15.30
N ASP A 876 -47.42 16.60 -14.53
CA ASP A 876 -47.40 18.05 -14.83
C ASP A 876 -45.98 18.63 -14.76
N ILE A 877 -45.09 18.08 -13.90
CA ILE A 877 -43.70 18.55 -13.73
C ILE A 877 -42.78 18.01 -14.84
N PHE A 878 -42.94 16.75 -15.21
CA PHE A 878 -42.03 16.08 -16.16
C PHE A 878 -42.59 15.96 -17.58
N ASP A 879 -43.74 16.57 -17.86
CA ASP A 879 -44.46 16.44 -19.13
C ASP A 879 -44.71 14.97 -19.50
N THR A 880 -45.24 14.18 -18.56
CA THR A 880 -45.48 12.76 -18.72
C THR A 880 -46.94 12.39 -18.55
N VAL A 881 -47.40 11.40 -19.31
CA VAL A 881 -48.75 10.86 -19.23
C VAL A 881 -48.76 9.45 -18.71
N PRO A 882 -49.77 9.00 -17.95
CA PRO A 882 -49.84 7.64 -17.43
C PRO A 882 -49.82 6.60 -18.54
N LEU A 883 -49.00 5.58 -18.40
CA LEU A 883 -48.84 4.47 -19.35
C LEU A 883 -49.61 3.22 -18.90
N THR A 884 -50.24 2.52 -19.86
CA THR A 884 -50.89 1.24 -19.64
C THR A 884 -49.90 0.08 -19.56
N SER A 885 -50.32 -1.08 -19.03
CA SER A 885 -49.43 -2.25 -18.90
C SER A 885 -48.81 -2.72 -20.23
N PRO A 886 -49.50 -2.76 -21.37
CA PRO A 886 -48.88 -3.08 -22.66
C PRO A 886 -47.80 -2.07 -23.11
N GLN A 887 -48.02 -0.78 -22.83
CA GLN A 887 -47.07 0.31 -23.14
C GLN A 887 -45.78 0.16 -22.29
N TRP A 888 -45.93 -0.12 -20.99
CA TRP A 888 -44.80 -0.45 -20.11
C TRP A 888 -44.03 -1.66 -20.62
N PHE A 889 -44.75 -2.73 -20.98
CA PHE A 889 -44.11 -3.93 -21.51
C PHE A 889 -43.30 -3.65 -22.78
N LEU A 890 -43.84 -2.83 -23.68
CA LEU A 890 -43.10 -2.44 -24.91
C LEU A 890 -41.83 -1.66 -24.57
N CYS A 891 -41.89 -0.67 -23.66
CA CYS A 891 -40.75 0.11 -23.25
C CYS A 891 -39.64 -0.78 -22.62
N ILE A 892 -40.03 -1.73 -21.76
CA ILE A 892 -39.12 -2.70 -21.15
C ILE A 892 -38.51 -3.65 -22.22
N ALA A 893 -39.32 -4.17 -23.13
CA ALA A 893 -38.88 -5.09 -24.17
C ALA A 893 -37.88 -4.43 -25.15
N VAL A 894 -38.16 -3.18 -25.56
CA VAL A 894 -37.25 -2.40 -26.39
C VAL A 894 -35.98 -2.07 -25.60
N GLY A 895 -36.09 -1.63 -24.35
CA GLY A 895 -34.93 -1.38 -23.48
C GLY A 895 -34.03 -2.60 -23.30
N ALA A 896 -34.61 -3.81 -23.22
CA ALA A 896 -33.84 -5.04 -23.09
C ALA A 896 -33.00 -5.41 -24.35
N THR A 897 -33.28 -4.81 -25.52
CA THR A 897 -32.49 -5.08 -26.76
C THR A 897 -31.00 -4.74 -26.60
N VAL A 898 -30.64 -3.81 -25.73
CA VAL A 898 -29.22 -3.49 -25.44
C VAL A 898 -28.49 -4.67 -24.78
N VAL A 899 -29.18 -5.51 -24.02
CA VAL A 899 -28.61 -6.73 -23.44
C VAL A 899 -28.29 -7.72 -24.57
N VAL A 900 -29.21 -7.90 -25.50
CA VAL A 900 -29.02 -8.79 -26.66
C VAL A 900 -27.82 -8.32 -27.51
N ALA A 901 -27.76 -7.03 -27.83
CA ALA A 901 -26.64 -6.44 -28.57
C ALA A 901 -25.29 -6.62 -27.83
N SER A 902 -25.28 -6.37 -26.52
CA SER A 902 -24.09 -6.54 -25.69
C SER A 902 -23.64 -7.99 -25.63
N GLU A 903 -24.55 -8.94 -25.39
CA GLU A 903 -24.21 -10.37 -25.29
C GLU A 903 -23.72 -10.94 -26.64
N LEU A 904 -24.31 -10.53 -27.76
CA LEU A 904 -23.81 -10.87 -29.09
C LEU A 904 -22.39 -10.33 -29.30
N GLY A 905 -22.11 -9.09 -28.94
CA GLY A 905 -20.78 -8.49 -29.02
C GLY A 905 -19.76 -9.26 -28.15
N LYS A 906 -20.12 -9.60 -26.91
CA LYS A 906 -19.29 -10.39 -25.99
C LYS A 906 -19.06 -11.82 -26.52
N ALA A 907 -20.08 -12.45 -27.13
CA ALA A 907 -19.96 -13.77 -27.74
C ALA A 907 -18.97 -13.78 -28.92
N VAL A 908 -19.07 -12.80 -29.83
CA VAL A 908 -18.11 -12.61 -30.92
C VAL A 908 -16.69 -12.43 -30.39
N GLN A 909 -16.51 -11.63 -29.36
CA GLN A 909 -15.20 -11.40 -28.73
C GLN A 909 -14.62 -12.68 -28.12
N ARG A 910 -15.44 -13.47 -27.43
CA ARG A 910 -15.03 -14.76 -26.86
C ARG A 910 -14.61 -15.76 -27.96
N LEU A 911 -15.35 -15.81 -29.07
CA LEU A 911 -15.01 -16.65 -30.19
C LEU A 911 -13.71 -16.24 -30.88
N ALA A 912 -13.51 -14.93 -31.09
CA ALA A 912 -12.27 -14.40 -31.67
C ALA A 912 -11.05 -14.66 -30.76
N ALA A 913 -11.20 -14.54 -29.44
CA ALA A 913 -10.14 -14.85 -28.49
C ALA A 913 -9.79 -16.35 -28.46
N ARG A 914 -10.79 -17.23 -28.56
CA ARG A 914 -10.57 -18.70 -28.70
C ARG A 914 -9.81 -19.06 -29.97
N ARG A 915 -10.16 -18.47 -31.10
CA ARG A 915 -9.44 -18.69 -32.39
C ARG A 915 -7.97 -18.28 -32.29
N ARG A 916 -7.67 -17.08 -31.76
CA ARG A 916 -6.29 -16.62 -31.58
C ARG A 916 -5.46 -17.54 -30.66
N ARG A 917 -6.06 -18.09 -29.59
CA ARG A 917 -5.36 -19.07 -28.73
C ARG A 917 -5.11 -20.41 -29.45
N ALA A 918 -6.02 -20.84 -30.27
CA ALA A 918 -5.83 -22.06 -31.10
C ALA A 918 -4.69 -21.86 -32.10
N ASP A 919 -4.64 -20.71 -32.76
CA ASP A 919 -3.59 -20.37 -33.75
C ASP A 919 -2.20 -20.26 -33.08
N THR A 920 -2.11 -19.66 -31.90
CA THR A 920 -0.84 -19.58 -31.12
C THR A 920 -0.42 -20.93 -30.55
N GLY A 921 -1.36 -21.78 -30.13
CA GLY A 921 -1.08 -23.15 -29.68
C GLY A 921 -0.53 -24.03 -30.81
N THR A 922 -1.06 -23.88 -32.00
CA THR A 922 -0.57 -24.61 -33.18
C THR A 922 0.82 -24.13 -33.64
N ALA A 923 1.12 -22.83 -33.46
CA ALA A 923 2.44 -22.26 -33.77
C ALA A 923 3.52 -22.71 -32.76
N ALA A 924 3.18 -22.86 -31.50
CA ALA A 924 4.08 -23.37 -30.45
C ALA A 924 4.43 -24.84 -30.68
N THR A 925 3.45 -25.68 -31.02
CA THR A 925 3.67 -27.11 -31.31
C THR A 925 4.44 -27.33 -32.62
N THR A 926 4.27 -26.47 -33.61
CA THR A 926 5.08 -26.53 -34.86
C THR A 926 6.49 -25.97 -34.66
N GLY A 927 6.70 -25.03 -33.72
CA GLY A 927 8.01 -24.52 -33.32
C GLY A 927 8.86 -25.58 -32.60
N GLU A 928 8.28 -26.26 -31.61
CA GLU A 928 8.93 -27.36 -30.88
C GLU A 928 9.24 -28.57 -31.81
N ALA A 929 8.34 -28.91 -32.75
CA ALA A 929 8.59 -29.96 -33.72
C ALA A 929 9.72 -29.58 -34.75
N ARG A 930 9.95 -28.30 -34.98
CA ARG A 930 11.05 -27.81 -35.84
C ARG A 930 12.38 -27.79 -35.09
N VAL A 931 12.40 -27.43 -33.82
CA VAL A 931 13.62 -27.46 -32.96
C VAL A 931 14.06 -28.89 -32.69
N SER A 932 13.13 -29.83 -32.48
CA SER A 932 13.47 -31.26 -32.33
C SER A 932 14.04 -31.92 -33.59
N ARG A 933 13.61 -31.48 -34.80
CA ARG A 933 14.18 -31.97 -36.07
C ARG A 933 15.55 -31.39 -36.41
N VAL A 934 15.89 -30.19 -35.91
CA VAL A 934 17.23 -29.61 -36.09
C VAL A 934 18.24 -30.22 -35.13
N SER A 935 17.80 -30.58 -33.90
CA SER A 935 18.66 -31.27 -32.88
C SER A 935 19.02 -32.70 -33.28
N THR A 936 18.15 -33.42 -34.01
CA THR A 936 18.46 -34.78 -34.51
C THR A 936 19.32 -34.83 -35.78
N ALA A 937 19.40 -33.71 -36.50
CA ALA A 937 20.25 -33.62 -37.71
C ALA A 937 21.73 -33.32 -37.40
N HIS A 938 22.05 -32.81 -36.19
CA HIS A 938 23.43 -32.48 -35.77
C HIS A 938 24.15 -33.58 -34.95
N GLN A 939 23.49 -34.74 -34.68
CA GLN A 939 24.13 -35.87 -34.02
C GLN A 939 24.54 -37.01 -34.98
N GLY A 940 24.45 -36.81 -36.30
CA GLY A 940 24.72 -37.82 -37.31
C GLY A 940 26.04 -37.69 -38.12
N GLU A 941 26.84 -36.64 -37.84
CA GLU A 941 28.14 -36.47 -38.49
C GLU A 941 29.24 -36.19 -37.49
N GLY A 942 29.91 -37.23 -37.03
CA GLY A 942 31.08 -37.16 -36.16
C GLY A 942 31.54 -38.52 -35.65
N LEU A 943 32.06 -39.34 -36.56
CA LEU A 943 33.00 -40.40 -36.26
C LEU A 943 34.41 -39.86 -36.43
#